data_a98c5e82805755b49e1e8b19306a07d0
#
_entry.id   a98c5e82805755b49e1e8b19306a07d0
#
_cell.length_a   1.000
_cell.length_b   1.000
_cell.length_c   1.000
_cell.angle_alpha   90.00
_cell.angle_beta   90.00
_cell.angle_gamma   90.00
#
_symmetry.space_group_name_H-M   'P 1'
#
loop_
_entity.id
_entity.type
_entity.pdbx_description
1 polymer ?
#
loop_
_entity_poly.entity_id
_entity_poly.type
_entity_poly.pdbx_seq_one_letter_code
_entity_poly.pdbx_strand_id
1 'polypeptide(L)'
;MAKSNRSGVWQRTMVIVGFVLVLGFGAVITNLVRLQLVNGETLKTDAVDQSLQSTQLTPSRGTIYDATGTKVLAQSASVWTVALEPNYIDEGDDVKIAKGLSEILGLDYDAVLKKAQQNSYFVYVKRKVETEVRDEIVQYIKDEKIGRGITLMEDYKRYYPYGTTASTVLGFTGTDNQGLAGVETEYDSELSGTAGRLVSAKNAQGDDMPFQYDQYVQAQDGYDLVLTIDETAQSIVEKHLQAGLEACGALEGGTAVLMNVKTGAILALSTKGDYDPNDPFTISQEAEDAIPEKVEDALKKAQEKEQQELNTLQLAIDNAETDEARAEAKKALADYEHIDVTTLRDELTDQMWGEAQNKQWRNKAVSDTYYPGSVFKMVTGSMAMESGVASEDSTYTCVGYWDFNDPTIKPMYCWYHSGHGTETLVDGICNSCNPYMIWLGQKMGRHTFFNFFEAFGFTQRTGIDLPGEADSLYFTEDQLNTSELATSSFGQNFSITPIQMITAIAAVANGGYIVQPHVVDRMLDSDGNIVKTTDTSYKRQVISEDVSKRMTAILQKNATSESGKNGYVAGYRVAGKTGTSEKVALYYQDLAEGNDRGMQYVVSYGGYAPADDPQYALLVFYDEPQIGGASGGTQAGPIFAAIMEEVLPYLGVDPQYTESEYENLSATAPNVIGMTMAEAKSHLEEQGFSGTVVGDAEDDALVTVQVPSPGASIPKEGMVALYTEEPDPETYVEVPSFIGYDIDTCRYLAGLADVQVLVVGDGDSGYAQSQDIAEGTKVKRGSVIRISFVSSGGVEAAGNTSTNSEE
;
A
#
# COMPACT_ATOMS: atom_id res chain seq x y z
N MET A 1 40.00 34.26 109.75
CA MET A 1 39.95 35.01 108.48
C MET A 1 40.08 34.03 107.37
N ALA A 2 39.02 33.51 106.76
CA ALA A 2 39.13 32.55 105.65
C ALA A 2 39.22 33.36 104.35
N LYS A 3 40.37 33.37 103.69
CA LYS A 3 40.52 33.84 102.32
C LYS A 3 39.81 32.90 101.41
N SER A 4 38.79 33.45 100.72
CA SER A 4 37.99 32.73 99.73
C SER A 4 38.83 32.29 98.57
N ASN A 5 38.81 31.00 98.28
CA ASN A 5 39.49 30.34 97.15
C ASN A 5 38.72 30.50 95.78
N ARG A 6 38.20 31.71 95.45
CA ARG A 6 37.45 32.05 94.31
C ARG A 6 38.30 32.13 93.01
N SER A 7 39.61 32.36 93.10
CA SER A 7 40.49 32.54 91.95
C SER A 7 40.74 31.22 91.20
N GLY A 8 40.90 30.12 91.98
CA GLY A 8 41.24 28.80 91.41
C GLY A 8 40.11 28.15 90.67
N VAL A 9 38.85 28.39 91.11
CA VAL A 9 37.63 27.92 90.39
C VAL A 9 37.39 28.66 89.00
N TRP A 10 37.62 29.99 89.06
CA TRP A 10 37.54 30.83 87.89
C TRP A 10 38.58 30.51 86.82
N GLN A 11 39.80 30.26 87.19
CA GLN A 11 40.88 29.84 86.33
C GLN A 11 40.59 28.45 85.70
N ARG A 12 40.09 27.49 86.44
CA ARG A 12 39.73 26.16 85.94
C ARG A 12 38.54 26.28 84.97
N THR A 13 37.59 27.12 85.28
CA THR A 13 36.43 27.30 84.37
C THR A 13 36.90 27.98 83.08
N MET A 14 37.73 29.00 83.12
CA MET A 14 38.34 29.60 81.94
C MET A 14 39.13 28.62 81.04
N VAL A 15 39.91 27.74 81.66
CA VAL A 15 40.67 26.70 81.01
C VAL A 15 39.73 25.65 80.35
N ILE A 16 38.65 25.24 81.01
CA ILE A 16 37.66 24.32 80.47
C ILE A 16 36.93 24.97 79.34
N VAL A 17 36.48 26.20 79.50
CA VAL A 17 35.82 26.95 78.40
C VAL A 17 36.75 27.16 77.19
N GLY A 18 38.03 27.50 77.47
CA GLY A 18 39.01 27.62 76.39
C GLY A 18 39.28 26.31 75.65
N PHE A 19 39.33 25.20 76.41
CA PHE A 19 39.49 23.85 75.83
C PHE A 19 38.29 23.43 75.00
N VAL A 20 37.02 23.70 75.45
CA VAL A 20 35.81 23.38 74.71
C VAL A 20 35.72 24.25 73.48
N LEU A 21 36.14 25.52 73.53
CA LEU A 21 36.19 26.38 72.35
C LEU A 21 37.23 25.89 71.34
N VAL A 22 38.40 25.53 71.76
CA VAL A 22 39.47 25.00 70.88
C VAL A 22 39.01 23.68 70.23
N LEU A 23 38.40 22.78 70.98
CA LEU A 23 37.86 21.52 70.46
C LEU A 23 36.69 21.82 69.49
N GLY A 24 35.80 22.73 69.83
CA GLY A 24 34.68 23.11 68.99
C GLY A 24 35.15 23.74 67.70
N PHE A 25 36.04 24.70 67.76
CA PHE A 25 36.61 25.33 66.54
C PHE A 25 37.47 24.33 65.74
N GLY A 26 38.24 23.46 66.44
CA GLY A 26 38.99 22.38 65.79
C GLY A 26 38.11 21.42 65.02
N ALA A 27 36.96 21.03 65.58
CA ALA A 27 36.01 20.18 64.94
C ALA A 27 35.37 20.90 63.72
N VAL A 28 34.99 22.18 63.84
CA VAL A 28 34.46 22.97 62.72
C VAL A 28 35.48 23.13 61.60
N ILE A 29 36.75 23.48 61.98
CA ILE A 29 37.83 23.59 60.97
C ILE A 29 38.06 22.25 60.25
N THR A 30 38.14 21.15 61.00
CA THR A 30 38.34 19.82 60.45
C THR A 30 37.15 19.47 59.46
N ASN A 31 35.92 19.79 59.81
CA ASN A 31 34.79 19.55 59.02
C ASN A 31 34.76 20.44 57.73
N LEU A 32 35.17 21.70 57.87
CA LEU A 32 35.36 22.62 56.73
C LEU A 32 36.46 22.12 55.77
N VAL A 33 37.62 21.69 56.35
CA VAL A 33 38.70 21.09 55.55
C VAL A 33 38.22 19.83 54.82
N ARG A 34 37.49 18.96 55.52
CA ARG A 34 36.90 17.77 54.89
C ARG A 34 35.91 18.10 53.78
N LEU A 35 35.05 19.08 54.02
CA LEU A 35 34.05 19.52 52.99
C LEU A 35 34.69 20.22 51.81
N GLN A 36 35.71 21.08 52.04
CA GLN A 36 36.32 21.88 50.97
C GLN A 36 37.49 21.20 50.25
N LEU A 37 38.33 20.45 50.95
CA LEU A 37 39.56 19.88 50.36
C LEU A 37 39.46 18.37 50.08
N VAL A 38 38.69 17.61 50.89
CA VAL A 38 38.53 16.17 50.66
C VAL A 38 37.31 15.84 49.81
N ASN A 39 36.15 16.48 50.08
CA ASN A 39 34.91 16.24 49.37
C ASN A 39 34.58 17.36 48.38
N GLY A 40 35.42 18.40 48.28
CA GLY A 40 35.11 19.59 47.48
C GLY A 40 34.92 19.31 45.98
N GLU A 41 35.72 18.45 45.39
CA GLU A 41 35.58 18.04 44.00
C GLU A 41 34.32 17.17 43.80
N THR A 42 34.08 16.20 44.69
CA THR A 42 32.91 15.34 44.62
C THR A 42 31.61 16.16 44.76
N LEU A 43 31.57 17.02 45.79
CA LEU A 43 30.40 17.91 46.00
C LEU A 43 30.20 18.91 44.86
N LYS A 44 31.29 19.36 44.22
CA LYS A 44 31.23 20.20 43.03
C LYS A 44 30.70 19.43 41.82
N THR A 45 31.15 18.18 41.65
CA THR A 45 30.67 17.30 40.60
C THR A 45 29.18 16.95 40.78
N ASP A 46 28.81 16.57 42.02
CA ASP A 46 27.42 16.26 42.37
C ASP A 46 26.50 17.50 42.20
N ALA A 47 27.00 18.69 42.54
CA ALA A 47 26.25 19.94 42.37
C ALA A 47 26.14 20.33 40.88
N VAL A 48 27.16 20.09 40.07
CA VAL A 48 27.11 20.28 38.61
C VAL A 48 26.13 19.27 37.97
N ASP A 49 26.25 17.98 38.32
CA ASP A 49 25.38 16.95 37.81
C ASP A 49 23.91 17.21 38.21
N GLN A 50 23.67 17.73 39.38
CA GLN A 50 22.32 18.06 39.86
C GLN A 50 21.78 19.37 39.24
N SER A 51 22.65 20.25 38.77
CA SER A 51 22.29 21.51 38.11
C SER A 51 22.19 21.42 36.59
N LEU A 52 22.79 20.38 35.99
CA LEU A 52 22.74 20.15 34.54
C LEU A 52 21.36 19.62 34.14
N GLN A 53 20.64 20.42 33.40
CA GLN A 53 19.39 19.99 32.71
C GLN A 53 19.74 19.68 31.27
N SER A 54 19.46 18.46 30.88
CA SER A 54 19.63 18.02 29.49
C SER A 54 18.29 18.11 28.76
N THR A 55 18.19 18.98 27.80
CA THR A 55 17.07 19.06 26.85
C THR A 55 17.45 18.29 25.61
N GLN A 56 16.65 17.31 25.24
CA GLN A 56 16.81 16.59 23.98
C GLN A 56 16.27 17.44 22.85
N LEU A 57 17.04 17.56 21.77
CA LEU A 57 16.62 18.22 20.54
C LEU A 57 16.12 17.14 19.60
N THR A 58 14.84 17.18 19.30
CA THR A 58 14.20 16.21 18.41
C THR A 58 14.62 16.49 16.96
N PRO A 59 15.17 15.51 16.24
CA PRO A 59 15.47 15.64 14.82
C PRO A 59 14.18 15.67 14.01
N SER A 60 14.21 16.26 12.82
CA SER A 60 13.14 16.12 11.85
C SER A 60 13.19 14.72 11.26
N ARG A 61 12.03 14.07 11.17
CA ARG A 61 11.90 12.79 10.46
C ARG A 61 12.01 13.01 8.97
N GLY A 62 12.81 12.21 8.27
CA GLY A 62 13.07 12.30 6.84
C GLY A 62 11.79 12.26 6.00
N THR A 63 11.81 12.92 4.86
CA THR A 63 10.70 12.99 3.91
C THR A 63 10.64 11.72 3.07
N ILE A 64 9.42 11.28 2.73
CA ILE A 64 9.21 10.18 1.80
C ILE A 64 8.65 10.75 0.50
N TYR A 65 9.37 10.52 -0.60
CA TYR A 65 9.02 10.95 -1.95
C TYR A 65 8.54 9.77 -2.79
N ASP A 66 7.76 10.07 -3.81
CA ASP A 66 7.39 9.12 -4.86
C ASP A 66 8.59 8.77 -5.77
N ALA A 67 8.38 7.88 -6.76
CA ALA A 67 9.41 7.44 -7.70
C ALA A 67 10.06 8.58 -8.50
N THR A 68 9.35 9.69 -8.73
CA THR A 68 9.89 10.87 -9.41
C THR A 68 10.87 11.67 -8.54
N GLY A 69 10.82 11.48 -7.22
CA GLY A 69 11.58 12.25 -6.24
C GLY A 69 11.09 13.70 -6.09
N THR A 70 9.92 14.03 -6.60
CA THR A 70 9.37 15.40 -6.59
C THR A 70 8.06 15.53 -5.82
N LYS A 71 7.22 14.46 -5.80
CA LYS A 71 5.97 14.44 -5.04
C LYS A 71 6.24 13.91 -3.64
N VAL A 72 5.79 14.66 -2.64
CA VAL A 72 5.97 14.32 -1.22
C VAL A 72 4.83 13.43 -0.77
N LEU A 73 5.11 12.17 -0.43
CA LEU A 73 4.14 11.20 0.07
C LEU A 73 3.96 11.27 1.59
N ALA A 74 5.04 11.59 2.31
CA ALA A 74 5.00 11.82 3.76
C ALA A 74 6.07 12.83 4.18
N GLN A 75 5.70 13.79 5.03
CA GLN A 75 6.62 14.78 5.58
C GLN A 75 6.28 15.14 7.02
N SER A 76 7.28 15.62 7.76
CA SER A 76 7.09 16.14 9.09
C SER A 76 6.95 17.65 9.05
N ALA A 77 6.02 18.19 9.82
CA ALA A 77 5.87 19.62 10.04
C ALA A 77 5.94 19.96 11.52
N SER A 78 6.48 21.16 11.84
CA SER A 78 6.57 21.64 13.22
C SER A 78 5.17 21.90 13.77
N VAL A 79 4.91 21.33 14.92
CA VAL A 79 3.72 21.50 15.74
C VAL A 79 4.15 21.78 17.18
N TRP A 80 3.21 21.90 18.11
CA TRP A 80 3.51 22.28 19.48
C TRP A 80 2.91 21.31 20.47
N THR A 81 3.65 21.04 21.53
CA THR A 81 3.15 20.33 22.71
C THR A 81 2.88 21.33 23.81
N VAL A 82 1.65 21.32 24.32
CA VAL A 82 1.20 22.14 25.44
C VAL A 82 1.32 21.32 26.71
N ALA A 83 2.13 21.83 27.66
CA ALA A 83 2.33 21.21 28.96
C ALA A 83 2.13 22.24 30.07
N LEU A 84 1.86 21.74 31.26
CA LEU A 84 1.81 22.53 32.50
C LEU A 84 2.98 22.17 33.40
N GLU A 85 3.43 23.18 34.15
CA GLU A 85 4.36 23.06 35.26
C GLU A 85 3.62 23.41 36.57
N PRO A 86 2.78 22.54 37.12
CA PRO A 86 1.84 22.88 38.18
C PRO A 86 2.47 23.50 39.42
N ASN A 87 3.69 23.06 39.81
CA ASN A 87 4.38 23.61 40.96
C ASN A 87 4.90 25.06 40.77
N TYR A 88 4.86 25.57 39.52
CA TYR A 88 5.26 26.95 39.20
C TYR A 88 4.09 27.86 38.86
N ILE A 89 2.85 27.32 38.87
CA ILE A 89 1.63 28.13 38.63
C ILE A 89 1.43 29.08 39.81
N ASP A 90 1.25 30.36 39.52
CA ASP A 90 0.99 31.37 40.53
C ASP A 90 -0.42 31.16 41.13
N GLU A 91 -0.60 31.55 42.41
CA GLU A 91 -1.88 31.38 43.13
C GLU A 91 -3.06 32.06 42.42
N GLY A 92 -4.04 31.26 41.99
CA GLY A 92 -5.26 31.70 41.30
C GLY A 92 -5.16 31.73 39.78
N ASP A 93 -3.98 31.41 39.17
CA ASP A 93 -3.85 31.30 37.73
C ASP A 93 -4.24 29.89 37.23
N ASP A 94 -4.30 28.88 38.10
CA ASP A 94 -4.77 27.53 37.78
C ASP A 94 -6.18 27.49 37.14
N VAL A 95 -7.10 28.34 37.67
CA VAL A 95 -8.45 28.47 37.15
C VAL A 95 -8.47 29.16 35.76
N LYS A 96 -7.65 30.23 35.58
CA LYS A 96 -7.53 30.93 34.29
C LYS A 96 -6.91 29.99 33.25
N ILE A 97 -5.82 29.30 33.61
CA ILE A 97 -5.16 28.31 32.74
C ILE A 97 -6.14 27.22 32.30
N ALA A 98 -6.88 26.63 33.27
CA ALA A 98 -7.85 25.60 32.97
C ALA A 98 -8.95 26.11 32.02
N LYS A 99 -9.46 27.32 32.23
CA LYS A 99 -10.50 27.91 31.39
C LYS A 99 -9.98 28.15 29.96
N GLY A 100 -8.86 28.82 29.81
CA GLY A 100 -8.34 29.15 28.47
C GLY A 100 -7.92 27.93 27.69
N LEU A 101 -7.18 27.01 28.31
CA LEU A 101 -6.73 25.80 27.63
C LEU A 101 -7.89 24.87 27.30
N SER A 102 -8.94 24.76 28.13
CA SER A 102 -10.11 23.97 27.80
C SER A 102 -10.89 24.53 26.61
N GLU A 103 -11.06 25.87 26.56
CA GLU A 103 -11.76 26.55 25.47
C GLU A 103 -10.96 26.46 24.14
N ILE A 104 -9.66 26.81 24.16
CA ILE A 104 -8.82 26.84 22.97
C ILE A 104 -8.53 25.43 22.43
N LEU A 105 -8.26 24.48 23.31
CA LEU A 105 -7.88 23.11 22.93
C LEU A 105 -9.07 22.15 22.77
N GLY A 106 -10.30 22.60 23.11
CA GLY A 106 -11.50 21.76 23.08
C GLY A 106 -11.45 20.61 24.10
N LEU A 107 -10.91 20.87 25.31
CA LEU A 107 -10.74 19.87 26.36
C LEU A 107 -11.76 20.07 27.50
N ASP A 108 -11.98 19.02 28.28
CA ASP A 108 -12.77 19.11 29.50
C ASP A 108 -12.10 20.01 30.54
N TYR A 109 -12.84 20.98 31.06
CA TYR A 109 -12.34 21.97 32.02
C TYR A 109 -11.82 21.32 33.31
N ASP A 110 -12.59 20.38 33.87
CA ASP A 110 -12.24 19.75 35.16
C ASP A 110 -11.00 18.86 35.00
N ALA A 111 -10.82 18.24 33.84
CA ALA A 111 -9.62 17.47 33.52
C ALA A 111 -8.39 18.38 33.42
N VAL A 112 -8.48 19.55 32.78
CA VAL A 112 -7.38 20.49 32.69
C VAL A 112 -7.08 21.11 34.07
N LEU A 113 -8.11 21.49 34.83
CA LEU A 113 -7.95 22.02 36.19
C LEU A 113 -7.26 21.02 37.11
N LYS A 114 -7.67 19.75 37.05
CA LYS A 114 -7.03 18.66 37.80
C LYS A 114 -5.56 18.53 37.48
N LYS A 115 -5.18 18.69 36.19
CA LYS A 115 -3.77 18.70 35.76
C LYS A 115 -3.02 19.92 36.30
N ALA A 116 -3.62 21.12 36.28
CA ALA A 116 -3.01 22.33 36.80
C ALA A 116 -2.79 22.31 38.31
N GLN A 117 -3.58 21.54 39.06
CA GLN A 117 -3.51 21.39 40.52
C GLN A 117 -2.71 20.19 41.00
N GLN A 118 -2.07 19.44 40.09
CA GLN A 118 -1.23 18.30 40.47
C GLN A 118 0.05 18.77 41.18
N ASN A 119 0.51 17.97 42.13
CA ASN A 119 1.85 18.16 42.71
C ASN A 119 2.89 17.55 41.74
N SER A 120 3.18 18.26 40.68
CA SER A 120 4.10 17.82 39.62
C SER A 120 4.83 19.01 39.01
N TYR A 121 6.04 18.75 38.57
CA TYR A 121 6.85 19.77 37.87
C TYR A 121 6.56 19.80 36.34
N PHE A 122 5.88 18.77 35.82
CA PHE A 122 5.57 18.68 34.38
C PHE A 122 4.40 17.74 34.15
N VAL A 123 3.38 18.20 33.38
CA VAL A 123 2.21 17.42 32.96
C VAL A 123 1.81 17.81 31.55
N TYR A 124 1.74 16.84 30.65
CA TYR A 124 1.17 17.07 29.30
C TYR A 124 -0.31 17.42 29.34
N VAL A 125 -0.70 18.49 28.62
CA VAL A 125 -2.10 18.85 28.39
C VAL A 125 -2.58 18.30 27.07
N LYS A 126 -1.95 18.73 25.98
CA LYS A 126 -2.23 18.25 24.62
C LYS A 126 -0.95 18.30 23.78
N ARG A 127 -0.70 17.24 23.05
CA ARG A 127 0.43 17.13 22.12
C ARG A 127 -0.01 17.41 20.69
N LYS A 128 0.92 17.73 19.81
CA LYS A 128 0.75 17.92 18.36
C LYS A 128 -0.32 18.96 18.02
N VAL A 129 -0.23 20.11 18.68
CA VAL A 129 -1.09 21.27 18.49
C VAL A 129 -0.54 22.12 17.35
N GLU A 130 -1.39 22.50 16.41
CA GLU A 130 -1.03 23.32 15.26
C GLU A 130 -0.54 24.72 15.68
N THR A 131 0.28 25.35 14.82
CA THR A 131 0.92 26.63 15.13
C THR A 131 -0.09 27.76 15.39
N GLU A 132 -1.20 27.80 14.68
CA GLU A 132 -2.27 28.77 14.84
C GLU A 132 -2.89 28.69 16.25
N VAL A 133 -3.14 27.46 16.71
CA VAL A 133 -3.71 27.23 18.06
C VAL A 133 -2.69 27.57 19.15
N ARG A 134 -1.39 27.30 18.91
CA ARG A 134 -0.32 27.75 19.80
C ARG A 134 -0.28 29.28 19.90
N ASP A 135 -0.46 29.99 18.79
CA ASP A 135 -0.47 31.43 18.77
C ASP A 135 -1.68 32.00 19.54
N GLU A 136 -2.84 31.35 19.47
CA GLU A 136 -4.01 31.69 20.30
C GLU A 136 -3.69 31.53 21.80
N ILE A 137 -3.02 30.44 22.18
CA ILE A 137 -2.59 30.22 23.58
C ILE A 137 -1.60 31.31 24.02
N VAL A 138 -0.63 31.66 23.17
CA VAL A 138 0.32 32.72 23.48
C VAL A 138 -0.39 34.06 23.65
N GLN A 139 -1.38 34.34 22.84
CA GLN A 139 -2.18 35.56 22.95
C GLN A 139 -3.01 35.53 24.24
N TYR A 140 -3.67 34.42 24.57
CA TYR A 140 -4.42 34.24 25.82
C TYR A 140 -3.55 34.43 27.06
N ILE A 141 -2.33 33.86 27.10
CA ILE A 141 -1.36 34.06 28.19
C ILE A 141 -1.07 35.55 28.42
N LYS A 142 -0.89 36.32 27.32
CA LYS A 142 -0.62 37.77 27.40
C LYS A 142 -1.82 38.53 27.91
N ASP A 143 -3.03 38.22 27.43
CA ASP A 143 -4.25 38.97 27.75
C ASP A 143 -4.66 38.76 29.21
N GLU A 144 -4.59 37.52 29.72
CA GLU A 144 -4.91 37.15 31.09
C GLU A 144 -3.75 37.38 32.07
N LYS A 145 -2.58 37.81 31.55
CA LYS A 145 -1.33 38.06 32.31
C LYS A 145 -0.88 36.89 33.15
N ILE A 146 -0.97 35.69 32.59
CA ILE A 146 -0.51 34.47 33.23
C ILE A 146 1.03 34.53 33.28
N GLY A 147 1.58 34.42 34.49
CA GLY A 147 3.01 34.59 34.68
C GLY A 147 3.84 33.35 34.34
N ARG A 148 3.49 32.22 34.95
CA ARG A 148 4.22 30.95 34.82
C ARG A 148 3.26 29.75 34.80
N GLY A 149 3.78 28.61 34.44
CA GLY A 149 3.06 27.31 34.55
C GLY A 149 2.53 26.75 33.24
N ILE A 150 2.61 27.50 32.12
CA ILE A 150 2.36 26.93 30.77
C ILE A 150 3.67 26.85 30.02
N THR A 151 4.00 25.68 29.51
CA THR A 151 5.16 25.44 28.68
C THR A 151 4.71 25.00 27.30
N LEU A 152 5.23 25.67 26.25
CA LEU A 152 5.02 25.34 24.85
C LEU A 152 6.32 24.81 24.28
N MET A 153 6.33 23.55 23.87
CA MET A 153 7.51 22.88 23.31
C MET A 153 7.26 22.57 21.83
N GLU A 154 8.28 22.80 21.03
CA GLU A 154 8.25 22.36 19.64
C GLU A 154 8.20 20.83 19.56
N ASP A 155 7.36 20.32 18.70
CA ASP A 155 7.16 18.90 18.42
C ASP A 155 6.97 18.75 16.88
N TYR A 156 6.96 17.54 16.37
CA TYR A 156 6.74 17.28 14.96
C TYR A 156 5.53 16.38 14.79
N LYS A 157 4.74 16.64 13.72
CA LYS A 157 3.62 15.81 13.30
C LYS A 157 3.86 15.36 11.87
N ARG A 158 3.59 14.08 11.61
CA ARG A 158 3.68 13.50 10.29
C ARG A 158 2.43 13.81 9.51
N TYR A 159 2.59 14.20 8.24
CA TYR A 159 1.52 14.50 7.31
C TYR A 159 1.67 13.66 6.05
N TYR A 160 0.55 13.16 5.56
CA TYR A 160 0.42 12.36 4.35
C TYR A 160 -0.50 13.10 3.38
N PRO A 161 0.06 13.91 2.45
CA PRO A 161 -0.71 14.85 1.63
C PRO A 161 -1.76 14.20 0.73
N TYR A 162 -1.55 12.93 0.35
CA TYR A 162 -2.43 12.19 -0.55
C TYR A 162 -3.47 11.31 0.17
N GLY A 163 -3.64 11.48 1.50
CA GLY A 163 -4.64 10.74 2.28
C GLY A 163 -4.45 9.24 2.20
N THR A 164 -5.45 8.50 1.72
CA THR A 164 -5.44 7.03 1.68
C THR A 164 -4.49 6.42 0.64
N THR A 165 -3.95 7.23 -0.29
CA THR A 165 -3.08 6.73 -1.37
C THR A 165 -1.85 6.02 -0.81
N ALA A 166 -1.62 4.80 -1.24
CA ALA A 166 -0.53 3.92 -0.82
C ALA A 166 -0.43 3.74 0.72
N SER A 167 -1.53 3.92 1.48
CA SER A 167 -1.52 3.92 2.95
C SER A 167 -0.90 2.66 3.54
N THR A 168 -1.19 1.48 2.99
CA THR A 168 -0.65 0.19 3.44
C THR A 168 0.82 -0.02 3.09
N VAL A 169 1.37 0.77 2.15
CA VAL A 169 2.80 0.81 1.82
C VAL A 169 3.52 1.82 2.69
N LEU A 170 3.01 3.05 2.76
CA LEU A 170 3.61 4.12 3.56
C LEU A 170 3.59 3.77 5.05
N GLY A 171 2.45 3.30 5.54
CA GLY A 171 2.24 3.13 6.97
C GLY A 171 1.95 4.45 7.65
N PHE A 172 2.19 4.53 8.96
CA PHE A 172 1.98 5.72 9.78
C PHE A 172 2.90 5.76 10.99
N THR A 173 2.97 6.93 11.63
CA THR A 173 3.77 7.13 12.84
C THR A 173 2.90 7.26 14.08
N GLY A 174 3.44 6.83 15.22
CA GLY A 174 2.82 7.02 16.53
C GLY A 174 2.99 8.43 17.08
N THR A 175 2.51 8.62 18.32
CA THR A 175 2.58 9.91 19.02
C THR A 175 4.00 10.40 19.25
N ASP A 176 4.95 9.47 19.44
CA ASP A 176 6.37 9.78 19.65
C ASP A 176 7.18 9.78 18.35
N ASN A 177 6.52 9.90 17.21
CA ASN A 177 7.07 9.91 15.85
C ASN A 177 7.78 8.62 15.42
N GLN A 178 7.65 7.53 16.16
CA GLN A 178 8.10 6.19 15.76
C GLN A 178 7.20 5.62 14.66
N GLY A 179 7.78 4.91 13.70
CA GLY A 179 7.01 4.18 12.69
C GLY A 179 6.24 3.01 13.30
N LEU A 180 4.98 2.83 12.91
CA LEU A 180 4.11 1.75 13.43
C LEU A 180 3.67 0.77 12.36
N ALA A 181 3.69 1.15 11.09
CA ALA A 181 3.35 0.30 9.95
C ALA A 181 4.13 0.70 8.70
N GLY A 182 4.13 -0.14 7.68
CA GLY A 182 4.66 0.15 6.34
C GLY A 182 6.14 0.57 6.32
N VAL A 183 6.50 1.39 5.33
CA VAL A 183 7.84 1.96 5.16
C VAL A 183 8.25 2.78 6.38
N GLU A 184 7.31 3.46 7.03
CA GLU A 184 7.59 4.21 8.27
C GLU A 184 8.18 3.34 9.37
N THR A 185 7.74 2.07 9.49
CA THR A 185 8.30 1.11 10.45
C THR A 185 9.59 0.46 9.95
N GLU A 186 9.61 0.01 8.69
CA GLU A 186 10.75 -0.73 8.14
C GLU A 186 12.02 0.12 8.12
N TYR A 187 11.86 1.41 7.84
CA TYR A 187 12.96 2.38 7.78
C TYR A 187 12.96 3.37 8.95
N ASP A 188 12.38 2.97 10.11
CA ASP A 188 12.28 3.88 11.25
C ASP A 188 13.63 4.41 11.73
N SER A 189 14.66 3.58 11.70
CA SER A 189 16.02 3.96 12.13
C SER A 189 16.66 5.00 11.22
N GLU A 190 16.38 4.93 9.91
CA GLU A 190 16.91 5.83 8.91
C GLU A 190 16.12 7.14 8.88
N LEU A 191 14.78 7.04 8.98
CA LEU A 191 13.88 8.17 8.96
C LEU A 191 13.93 9.02 10.23
N SER A 192 14.12 8.42 11.40
CA SER A 192 14.02 9.12 12.69
C SER A 192 15.19 10.06 12.99
N GLY A 193 16.32 9.90 12.33
CA GLY A 193 17.52 10.67 12.59
C GLY A 193 18.15 10.42 13.96
N THR A 194 19.04 11.31 14.36
CA THR A 194 19.74 11.20 15.66
C THR A 194 19.46 12.44 16.50
N ALA A 195 18.91 12.24 17.70
CA ALA A 195 18.57 13.32 18.59
C ALA A 195 19.81 14.12 19.03
N GLY A 196 19.68 15.42 18.99
CA GLY A 196 20.63 16.35 19.53
C GLY A 196 20.43 16.52 21.04
N ARG A 197 21.34 17.23 21.66
CA ARG A 197 21.34 17.44 23.11
C ARG A 197 21.82 18.85 23.46
N LEU A 198 20.99 19.59 24.17
CA LEU A 198 21.37 20.83 24.80
C LEU A 198 21.52 20.57 26.31
N VAL A 199 22.73 20.68 26.79
CA VAL A 199 23.01 20.59 28.23
C VAL A 199 23.23 22.01 28.73
N SER A 200 22.31 22.51 29.55
CA SER A 200 22.44 23.82 30.20
C SER A 200 22.49 23.67 31.73
N ALA A 201 23.24 24.53 32.39
CA ALA A 201 23.27 24.58 33.84
C ALA A 201 22.21 25.57 34.36
N LYS A 202 21.34 25.10 35.26
CA LYS A 202 20.31 25.90 35.92
C LYS A 202 20.62 26.08 37.42
N ASN A 203 20.33 27.23 37.99
CA ASN A 203 20.43 27.45 39.44
C ASN A 203 19.25 26.79 40.17
N ALA A 204 19.28 26.82 41.50
CA ALA A 204 18.22 26.25 42.35
C ALA A 204 16.84 26.95 42.19
N GLN A 205 16.78 28.10 41.50
CA GLN A 205 15.58 28.84 41.17
C GLN A 205 15.11 28.55 39.74
N GLY A 206 15.84 27.74 38.96
CA GLY A 206 15.49 27.38 37.59
C GLY A 206 16.00 28.36 36.52
N ASP A 207 16.78 29.40 36.92
CA ASP A 207 17.34 30.37 35.97
C ASP A 207 18.63 29.84 35.35
N ASP A 208 18.90 30.21 34.09
CA ASP A 208 20.12 29.78 33.40
C ASP A 208 21.38 30.36 34.03
N MET A 209 22.38 29.53 34.27
CA MET A 209 23.68 29.94 34.78
C MET A 209 24.58 30.38 33.62
N PRO A 210 25.52 31.36 33.84
CA PRO A 210 26.32 31.86 32.73
C PRO A 210 27.24 30.82 32.10
N PHE A 211 27.07 30.58 30.84
CA PHE A 211 27.90 30.08 29.71
C PHE A 211 29.10 29.15 29.92
N GLN A 212 29.47 28.65 31.08
CA GLN A 212 30.69 27.83 31.23
C GLN A 212 30.45 26.33 31.04
N TYR A 213 29.17 25.88 30.90
CA TYR A 213 28.85 24.44 30.88
C TYR A 213 27.85 24.04 29.82
N ASP A 214 27.45 24.97 28.91
CA ASP A 214 26.52 24.64 27.83
C ASP A 214 27.23 23.78 26.79
N GLN A 215 26.75 22.54 26.63
CA GLN A 215 27.16 21.67 25.55
C GLN A 215 26.01 21.53 24.57
N TYR A 216 26.24 21.90 23.34
CA TYR A 216 25.30 21.76 22.24
C TYR A 216 25.78 20.65 21.32
N VAL A 217 24.96 19.60 21.20
CA VAL A 217 25.12 18.56 20.19
C VAL A 217 23.96 18.74 19.25
N GLN A 218 24.23 19.09 18.01
CA GLN A 218 23.20 19.30 16.99
C GLN A 218 22.45 17.97 16.72
N ALA A 219 21.13 18.04 16.57
CA ALA A 219 20.34 16.95 16.04
C ALA A 219 20.76 16.69 14.59
N GLN A 220 20.73 15.44 14.17
CA GLN A 220 20.91 15.03 12.78
C GLN A 220 19.57 14.54 12.28
N ASP A 221 19.00 15.23 11.28
CA ASP A 221 17.74 14.85 10.66
C ASP A 221 17.84 13.47 10.02
N GLY A 222 16.69 12.82 9.90
CA GLY A 222 16.59 11.51 9.24
C GLY A 222 16.90 11.62 7.75
N TYR A 223 17.23 10.48 7.15
CA TYR A 223 17.39 10.38 5.71
C TYR A 223 16.04 10.46 5.02
N ASP A 224 16.00 11.11 3.87
CA ASP A 224 14.85 11.10 2.99
C ASP A 224 14.84 9.79 2.18
N LEU A 225 13.65 9.28 1.90
CA LEU A 225 13.44 8.11 1.07
C LEU A 225 12.79 8.51 -0.26
N VAL A 226 13.30 7.98 -1.35
CA VAL A 226 12.62 7.99 -2.66
C VAL A 226 12.13 6.58 -2.90
N LEU A 227 10.81 6.44 -3.02
CA LEU A 227 10.18 5.14 -3.26
C LEU A 227 10.25 4.77 -4.74
N THR A 228 9.90 3.52 -5.04
CA THR A 228 9.59 3.06 -6.39
C THR A 228 8.11 3.27 -6.74
N ILE A 229 7.28 3.55 -5.73
CA ILE A 229 5.86 3.86 -5.91
C ILE A 229 5.75 5.18 -6.67
N ASP A 230 5.13 5.12 -7.84
CA ASP A 230 4.76 6.28 -8.62
C ASP A 230 3.34 6.71 -8.23
N GLU A 231 3.17 7.94 -7.75
CA GLU A 231 1.88 8.41 -7.23
C GLU A 231 0.76 8.32 -8.27
N THR A 232 1.05 8.63 -9.53
CA THR A 232 0.07 8.60 -10.60
C THR A 232 -0.31 7.16 -10.96
N ALA A 233 0.67 6.27 -11.13
CA ALA A 233 0.42 4.85 -11.36
C ALA A 233 -0.35 4.21 -10.19
N GLN A 234 -0.02 4.59 -8.95
CA GLN A 234 -0.72 4.15 -7.75
C GLN A 234 -2.20 4.60 -7.77
N SER A 235 -2.44 5.87 -8.09
CA SER A 235 -3.80 6.42 -8.19
C SER A 235 -4.63 5.73 -9.26
N ILE A 236 -4.05 5.43 -10.43
CA ILE A 236 -4.70 4.65 -11.50
C ILE A 236 -5.09 3.27 -10.99
N VAL A 237 -4.15 2.56 -10.35
CA VAL A 237 -4.39 1.21 -9.81
C VAL A 237 -5.49 1.25 -8.75
N GLU A 238 -5.45 2.18 -7.82
CA GLU A 238 -6.45 2.33 -6.76
C GLU A 238 -7.86 2.62 -7.29
N LYS A 239 -7.96 3.52 -8.26
CA LYS A 239 -9.22 3.88 -8.92
C LYS A 239 -9.92 2.65 -9.53
N HIS A 240 -9.18 1.88 -10.32
CA HIS A 240 -9.75 0.71 -10.99
C HIS A 240 -9.98 -0.46 -10.04
N LEU A 241 -9.09 -0.65 -9.08
CA LEU A 241 -9.26 -1.70 -8.04
C LEU A 241 -10.52 -1.45 -7.22
N GLN A 242 -10.79 -0.19 -6.85
CA GLN A 242 -11.99 0.20 -6.12
C GLN A 242 -13.26 -0.05 -6.95
N ALA A 243 -13.25 0.36 -8.21
CA ALA A 243 -14.37 0.11 -9.11
C ALA A 243 -14.68 -1.39 -9.26
N GLY A 244 -13.63 -2.22 -9.35
CA GLY A 244 -13.78 -3.67 -9.39
C GLY A 244 -14.29 -4.27 -8.09
N LEU A 245 -13.85 -3.75 -6.94
CA LEU A 245 -14.34 -4.15 -5.63
C LEU A 245 -15.85 -3.92 -5.50
N GLU A 246 -16.31 -2.74 -5.89
CA GLU A 246 -17.73 -2.38 -5.89
C GLU A 246 -18.54 -3.27 -6.85
N ALA A 247 -18.00 -3.55 -8.03
CA ALA A 247 -18.67 -4.38 -9.04
C ALA A 247 -18.80 -5.85 -8.61
N CYS A 248 -17.82 -6.42 -7.91
CA CYS A 248 -17.85 -7.82 -7.50
C CYS A 248 -18.30 -8.04 -6.05
N GLY A 249 -18.34 -7.00 -5.23
CA GLY A 249 -18.77 -7.07 -3.84
C GLY A 249 -17.91 -8.01 -3.00
N ALA A 250 -16.59 -7.96 -3.14
CA ALA A 250 -15.67 -8.87 -2.45
C ALA A 250 -15.59 -8.56 -0.96
N LEU A 251 -15.91 -9.54 -0.10
CA LEU A 251 -16.00 -9.36 1.35
C LEU A 251 -14.63 -9.13 2.01
N GLU A 252 -13.61 -9.78 1.49
CA GLU A 252 -12.25 -9.68 2.03
C GLU A 252 -11.38 -8.70 1.24
N GLY A 253 -12.02 -7.87 0.39
CA GLY A 253 -11.37 -6.80 -0.36
C GLY A 253 -10.69 -7.27 -1.65
N GLY A 254 -9.80 -6.41 -2.17
CA GLY A 254 -9.05 -6.65 -3.39
C GLY A 254 -7.62 -6.13 -3.26
N THR A 255 -6.74 -6.71 -4.06
CA THR A 255 -5.33 -6.30 -4.10
C THR A 255 -4.84 -6.24 -5.54
N ALA A 256 -4.04 -5.23 -5.85
CA ALA A 256 -3.32 -5.11 -7.11
C ALA A 256 -1.86 -4.73 -6.88
N VAL A 257 -0.96 -5.37 -7.63
CA VAL A 257 0.48 -5.11 -7.56
C VAL A 257 1.00 -4.90 -8.98
N LEU A 258 1.60 -3.74 -9.24
CA LEU A 258 2.29 -3.40 -10.49
C LEU A 258 3.79 -3.40 -10.27
N MET A 259 4.52 -4.21 -11.01
CA MET A 259 5.96 -4.42 -10.84
C MET A 259 6.70 -4.23 -12.16
N ASN A 260 7.85 -3.57 -12.12
CA ASN A 260 8.82 -3.60 -13.21
C ASN A 260 9.52 -4.97 -13.23
N VAL A 261 9.36 -5.73 -14.32
CA VAL A 261 9.86 -7.11 -14.40
C VAL A 261 11.38 -7.23 -14.44
N LYS A 262 12.08 -6.15 -14.84
CA LYS A 262 13.55 -6.13 -14.99
C LYS A 262 14.26 -5.78 -13.67
N THR A 263 13.65 -4.95 -12.84
CA THR A 263 14.28 -4.43 -11.60
C THR A 263 13.68 -4.99 -10.32
N GLY A 264 12.41 -5.42 -10.36
CA GLY A 264 11.64 -5.77 -9.17
C GLY A 264 11.04 -4.57 -8.44
N ALA A 265 11.21 -3.36 -8.98
CA ALA A 265 10.60 -2.16 -8.43
C ALA A 265 9.07 -2.26 -8.44
N ILE A 266 8.43 -2.01 -7.32
CA ILE A 266 6.98 -1.94 -7.19
C ILE A 266 6.54 -0.52 -7.48
N LEU A 267 5.85 -0.32 -8.62
CA LEU A 267 5.40 1.01 -9.03
C LEU A 267 4.07 1.38 -8.39
N ALA A 268 3.24 0.39 -8.14
CA ALA A 268 1.99 0.54 -7.40
C ALA A 268 1.67 -0.74 -6.63
N LEU A 269 1.17 -0.57 -5.42
CA LEU A 269 0.69 -1.65 -4.59
C LEU A 269 -0.52 -1.13 -3.81
N SER A 270 -1.70 -1.65 -4.13
CA SER A 270 -2.95 -1.28 -3.49
C SER A 270 -3.63 -2.48 -2.85
N THR A 271 -4.09 -2.29 -1.64
CA THR A 271 -4.96 -3.23 -0.92
C THR A 271 -6.19 -2.45 -0.47
N LYS A 272 -7.38 -2.87 -0.91
CA LYS A 272 -8.63 -2.22 -0.50
C LYS A 272 -9.13 -2.72 0.85
N GLY A 273 -9.77 -1.80 1.57
CA GLY A 273 -9.94 -1.82 3.02
C GLY A 273 -8.83 -1.01 3.70
N ASP A 274 -8.27 -0.05 2.95
CA ASP A 274 -7.22 0.90 3.33
C ASP A 274 -7.76 1.98 4.32
N TYR A 275 -6.88 2.85 4.80
CA TYR A 275 -7.16 3.85 5.83
C TYR A 275 -6.43 5.17 5.52
N ASP A 276 -6.83 6.26 6.20
CA ASP A 276 -6.08 7.52 6.14
C ASP A 276 -4.91 7.48 7.16
N PRO A 277 -3.64 7.54 6.72
CA PRO A 277 -2.49 7.58 7.63
C PRO A 277 -2.45 8.82 8.53
N ASN A 278 -3.19 9.88 8.19
CA ASN A 278 -3.35 11.05 9.06
C ASN A 278 -4.28 10.78 10.26
N ASP A 279 -5.18 9.79 10.13
CA ASP A 279 -6.09 9.33 11.18
C ASP A 279 -6.18 7.78 11.18
N PRO A 280 -5.08 7.08 11.48
CA PRO A 280 -4.98 5.64 11.27
C PRO A 280 -5.80 4.78 12.24
N PHE A 281 -6.30 5.37 13.33
CA PHE A 281 -7.02 4.65 14.37
C PHE A 281 -8.53 4.64 14.17
N THR A 282 -9.05 5.50 13.30
CA THR A 282 -10.46 5.48 12.90
C THR A 282 -10.67 4.35 11.90
N ILE A 283 -11.62 3.48 12.20
CA ILE A 283 -12.04 2.40 11.31
C ILE A 283 -13.17 2.89 10.37
N SER A 284 -13.39 2.17 9.27
CA SER A 284 -14.48 2.50 8.36
C SER A 284 -15.84 2.35 9.05
N GLN A 285 -16.82 3.15 8.62
CA GLN A 285 -18.18 3.09 9.17
C GLN A 285 -18.79 1.69 9.01
N GLU A 286 -18.52 1.01 7.91
CA GLU A 286 -18.96 -0.36 7.66
C GLU A 286 -18.37 -1.35 8.67
N ALA A 287 -17.09 -1.22 9.02
CA ALA A 287 -16.45 -2.03 10.03
C ALA A 287 -17.02 -1.74 11.43
N GLU A 288 -17.26 -0.47 11.75
CA GLU A 288 -17.85 -0.04 13.01
C GLU A 288 -19.27 -0.59 13.18
N ASP A 289 -20.10 -0.47 12.15
CA ASP A 289 -21.49 -0.96 12.14
C ASP A 289 -21.57 -2.49 12.30
N ALA A 290 -20.54 -3.23 11.85
CA ALA A 290 -20.49 -4.68 11.95
C ALA A 290 -20.05 -5.20 13.35
N ILE A 291 -19.39 -4.39 14.17
CA ILE A 291 -18.89 -4.80 15.50
C ILE A 291 -19.99 -5.30 16.43
N PRO A 292 -21.13 -4.61 16.60
CA PRO A 292 -22.18 -5.06 17.52
C PRO A 292 -22.69 -6.48 17.20
N GLU A 293 -22.91 -6.79 15.93
CA GLU A 293 -23.37 -8.13 15.50
C GLU A 293 -22.32 -9.20 15.80
N LYS A 294 -21.06 -8.94 15.49
CA LYS A 294 -19.94 -9.86 15.78
C LYS A 294 -19.78 -10.12 17.28
N VAL A 295 -19.95 -9.09 18.11
CA VAL A 295 -19.89 -9.19 19.58
C VAL A 295 -21.03 -10.06 20.10
N GLU A 296 -22.27 -9.88 19.61
CA GLU A 296 -23.41 -10.72 20.01
C GLU A 296 -23.22 -12.18 19.60
N ASP A 297 -22.70 -12.44 18.40
CA ASP A 297 -22.40 -13.80 17.96
C ASP A 297 -21.30 -14.45 18.82
N ALA A 298 -20.26 -13.72 19.16
CA ALA A 298 -19.20 -14.21 20.03
C ALA A 298 -19.69 -14.50 21.45
N LEU A 299 -20.53 -13.60 22.00
CA LEU A 299 -21.18 -13.79 23.30
C LEU A 299 -22.06 -15.03 23.31
N LYS A 300 -22.88 -15.21 22.27
CA LYS A 300 -23.73 -16.40 22.13
C LYS A 300 -22.91 -17.68 22.12
N LYS A 301 -21.81 -17.71 21.33
CA LYS A 301 -20.88 -18.89 21.29
C LYS A 301 -20.26 -19.14 22.67
N ALA A 302 -19.86 -18.09 23.38
CA ALA A 302 -19.30 -18.21 24.73
C ALA A 302 -20.33 -18.77 25.74
N GLN A 303 -21.56 -18.31 25.70
CA GLN A 303 -22.66 -18.81 26.54
C GLN A 303 -23.04 -20.27 26.19
N GLU A 304 -23.07 -20.63 24.91
CA GLU A 304 -23.32 -22.01 24.50
C GLU A 304 -22.22 -22.95 24.99
N LYS A 305 -20.95 -22.50 24.96
CA LYS A 305 -19.83 -23.26 25.50
C LYS A 305 -19.93 -23.41 27.02
N GLU A 306 -20.24 -22.34 27.76
CA GLU A 306 -20.50 -22.40 29.20
C GLU A 306 -21.59 -23.41 29.54
N GLN A 307 -22.70 -23.39 28.80
CA GLN A 307 -23.80 -24.32 29.00
C GLN A 307 -23.38 -25.77 28.74
N GLN A 308 -22.54 -26.03 27.76
CA GLN A 308 -21.99 -27.36 27.48
C GLN A 308 -21.07 -27.84 28.61
N GLU A 309 -20.25 -26.95 29.17
CA GLU A 309 -19.38 -27.25 30.31
C GLU A 309 -20.18 -27.55 31.56
N LEU A 310 -21.21 -26.77 31.86
CA LEU A 310 -22.12 -26.99 32.97
C LEU A 310 -22.88 -28.30 32.83
N ASN A 311 -23.37 -28.61 31.63
CA ASN A 311 -24.03 -29.92 31.36
C ASN A 311 -23.06 -31.09 31.57
N THR A 312 -21.78 -30.93 31.19
CA THR A 312 -20.75 -31.92 31.38
C THR A 312 -20.48 -32.16 32.88
N LEU A 313 -20.40 -31.12 33.66
CA LEU A 313 -20.25 -31.17 35.12
C LEU A 313 -21.49 -31.83 35.77
N GLN A 314 -22.70 -31.49 35.34
CA GLN A 314 -23.91 -32.14 35.80
C GLN A 314 -23.96 -33.65 35.48
N LEU A 315 -23.57 -34.05 34.25
CA LEU A 315 -23.47 -35.44 33.85
C LEU A 315 -22.44 -36.22 34.68
N ALA A 316 -21.34 -35.57 35.09
CA ALA A 316 -20.35 -36.14 35.97
C ALA A 316 -20.92 -36.43 37.37
N ILE A 317 -21.81 -35.57 37.90
CA ILE A 317 -22.53 -35.78 39.15
C ILE A 317 -23.48 -36.97 39.02
N ASP A 318 -24.23 -37.02 37.94
CA ASP A 318 -25.27 -38.04 37.72
C ASP A 318 -24.70 -39.44 37.49
N ASN A 319 -23.53 -39.53 36.82
CA ASN A 319 -22.85 -40.76 36.50
C ASN A 319 -21.81 -41.20 37.56
N ALA A 320 -21.63 -40.44 38.67
CA ALA A 320 -20.68 -40.80 39.71
C ALA A 320 -21.07 -42.10 40.45
N GLU A 321 -20.21 -43.11 40.39
CA GLU A 321 -20.41 -44.42 40.99
C GLU A 321 -20.11 -44.44 42.50
N THR A 322 -19.30 -43.49 43.03
CA THR A 322 -18.92 -43.36 44.43
C THR A 322 -19.38 -42.06 45.05
N ASP A 323 -19.59 -42.03 46.35
CA ASP A 323 -19.98 -40.82 47.08
C ASP A 323 -18.86 -39.75 47.04
N GLU A 324 -17.59 -40.19 47.04
CA GLU A 324 -16.41 -39.30 46.90
C GLU A 324 -16.38 -38.62 45.51
N ALA A 325 -16.55 -39.41 44.48
CA ALA A 325 -16.58 -38.89 43.11
C ALA A 325 -17.74 -37.92 42.89
N ARG A 326 -18.92 -38.20 43.47
CA ARG A 326 -20.07 -37.34 43.40
C ARG A 326 -19.89 -36.02 44.21
N ALA A 327 -19.17 -36.08 45.33
CA ALA A 327 -18.85 -34.90 46.13
C ALA A 327 -17.84 -34.02 45.40
N GLU A 328 -16.84 -34.60 44.74
CA GLU A 328 -15.84 -33.89 43.93
C GLU A 328 -16.50 -33.17 42.74
N ALA A 329 -17.36 -33.88 41.98
CA ALA A 329 -18.09 -33.32 40.85
C ALA A 329 -19.06 -32.16 41.28
N LYS A 330 -19.75 -32.32 42.44
CA LYS A 330 -20.59 -31.24 43.01
C LYS A 330 -19.74 -30.04 43.40
N LYS A 331 -18.54 -30.23 43.93
CA LYS A 331 -17.64 -29.16 44.27
C LYS A 331 -17.18 -28.45 43.01
N ALA A 332 -16.78 -29.15 41.94
CA ALA A 332 -16.41 -28.60 40.69
C ALA A 332 -17.52 -27.72 40.08
N LEU A 333 -18.77 -28.16 40.16
CA LEU A 333 -19.92 -27.37 39.71
C LEU A 333 -20.18 -26.13 40.59
N ALA A 334 -19.97 -26.25 41.92
CA ALA A 334 -20.14 -25.12 42.82
C ALA A 334 -19.02 -24.08 42.75
N ASP A 335 -17.82 -24.53 42.40
CA ASP A 335 -16.63 -23.68 42.20
C ASP A 335 -16.52 -23.14 40.76
N TYR A 336 -17.49 -23.43 39.87
CA TYR A 336 -17.50 -22.97 38.49
C TYR A 336 -17.71 -21.45 38.45
N GLU A 337 -16.79 -20.78 37.76
CA GLU A 337 -16.84 -19.33 37.52
C GLU A 337 -17.72 -19.03 36.29
N HIS A 338 -18.87 -18.45 36.54
CA HIS A 338 -19.79 -18.05 35.46
C HIS A 338 -19.26 -16.85 34.70
N ILE A 339 -19.58 -16.83 33.39
CA ILE A 339 -19.25 -15.71 32.53
C ILE A 339 -19.94 -14.43 33.01
N ASP A 340 -19.17 -13.39 33.31
CA ASP A 340 -19.73 -12.04 33.46
C ASP A 340 -19.95 -11.45 32.05
N VAL A 341 -21.21 -11.53 31.60
CA VAL A 341 -21.61 -11.10 30.25
C VAL A 341 -21.28 -9.64 29.98
N THR A 342 -21.30 -8.77 31.01
CA THR A 342 -21.02 -7.34 30.83
C THR A 342 -19.53 -7.13 30.57
N THR A 343 -18.68 -7.68 31.42
CA THR A 343 -17.23 -7.60 31.26
C THR A 343 -16.80 -8.25 29.96
N LEU A 344 -17.30 -9.45 29.62
CA LEU A 344 -16.98 -10.12 28.38
C LEU A 344 -17.41 -9.33 27.13
N ARG A 345 -18.58 -8.64 27.20
CA ARG A 345 -19.03 -7.79 26.09
C ARG A 345 -18.06 -6.64 25.84
N ASP A 346 -17.62 -5.96 26.88
CA ASP A 346 -16.68 -4.84 26.77
C ASP A 346 -15.33 -5.34 26.21
N GLU A 347 -14.81 -6.47 26.72
CA GLU A 347 -13.59 -7.10 26.22
C GLU A 347 -13.69 -7.50 24.74
N LEU A 348 -14.80 -8.12 24.33
CA LEU A 348 -15.04 -8.49 22.94
C LEU A 348 -15.18 -7.27 22.04
N THR A 349 -15.80 -6.21 22.53
CA THR A 349 -15.90 -4.95 21.79
C THR A 349 -14.53 -4.36 21.52
N ASP A 350 -13.69 -4.23 22.54
CA ASP A 350 -12.31 -3.73 22.42
C ASP A 350 -11.47 -4.64 21.50
N GLN A 351 -11.64 -5.96 21.61
CA GLN A 351 -10.99 -6.91 20.74
C GLN A 351 -11.38 -6.71 19.25
N MET A 352 -12.70 -6.62 18.96
CA MET A 352 -13.21 -6.45 17.59
C MET A 352 -12.75 -5.12 16.97
N TRP A 353 -12.67 -4.05 17.77
CA TRP A 353 -12.07 -2.78 17.37
C TRP A 353 -10.59 -2.95 16.97
N GLY A 354 -9.81 -3.59 17.84
CA GLY A 354 -8.40 -3.87 17.58
C GLY A 354 -8.19 -4.76 16.33
N GLU A 355 -9.05 -5.76 16.13
CA GLU A 355 -9.03 -6.61 14.94
C GLU A 355 -9.35 -5.81 13.67
N ALA A 356 -10.35 -4.92 13.71
CA ALA A 356 -10.71 -4.06 12.58
C ALA A 356 -9.57 -3.10 12.22
N GLN A 357 -8.93 -2.47 13.20
CA GLN A 357 -7.76 -1.63 12.99
C GLN A 357 -6.58 -2.42 12.40
N ASN A 358 -6.27 -3.58 12.97
CA ASN A 358 -5.20 -4.43 12.45
C ASN A 358 -5.48 -4.89 11.01
N LYS A 359 -6.75 -5.13 10.65
CA LYS A 359 -7.15 -5.54 9.31
C LYS A 359 -6.90 -4.42 8.29
N GLN A 360 -7.23 -3.15 8.60
CA GLN A 360 -7.01 -2.03 7.69
C GLN A 360 -5.53 -1.64 7.54
N TRP A 361 -4.70 -1.82 8.57
CA TRP A 361 -3.27 -1.53 8.50
C TRP A 361 -2.48 -2.58 7.72
N ARG A 362 -3.06 -3.75 7.51
CA ARG A 362 -2.39 -4.90 6.93
C ARG A 362 -2.24 -4.78 5.44
N ASN A 363 -1.02 -4.89 4.94
CA ASN A 363 -0.74 -4.98 3.52
C ASN A 363 -0.95 -6.42 3.04
N LYS A 364 -2.11 -6.72 2.45
CA LYS A 364 -2.48 -8.08 2.02
C LYS A 364 -1.54 -8.65 0.95
N ALA A 365 -0.90 -7.80 0.13
CA ALA A 365 0.04 -8.26 -0.87
C ALA A 365 1.29 -8.93 -0.27
N VAL A 366 1.63 -8.54 0.97
CA VAL A 366 2.83 -8.98 1.68
C VAL A 366 2.50 -9.89 2.86
N SER A 367 1.47 -9.53 3.64
CA SER A 367 1.19 -10.17 4.94
C SER A 367 0.13 -11.26 4.89
N ASP A 368 -0.55 -11.45 3.74
CA ASP A 368 -1.55 -12.50 3.56
C ASP A 368 -1.09 -13.51 2.51
N THR A 369 -1.52 -14.76 2.70
CA THR A 369 -1.33 -15.81 1.71
C THR A 369 -2.66 -16.18 1.06
N TYR A 370 -2.62 -16.54 -0.20
CA TYR A 370 -3.79 -16.98 -0.96
C TYR A 370 -3.46 -18.18 -1.84
N TYR A 371 -4.47 -18.89 -2.32
CA TYR A 371 -4.30 -19.94 -3.30
C TYR A 371 -4.21 -19.31 -4.70
N PRO A 372 -3.07 -19.40 -5.41
CA PRO A 372 -2.87 -18.70 -6.68
C PRO A 372 -3.73 -19.27 -7.82
N GLY A 373 -4.23 -20.49 -7.66
CA GLY A 373 -5.08 -21.14 -8.63
C GLY A 373 -4.48 -21.19 -10.02
N SER A 374 -5.34 -21.00 -11.03
CA SER A 374 -4.92 -21.18 -12.43
C SER A 374 -3.89 -20.16 -12.93
N VAL A 375 -3.61 -19.07 -12.22
CA VAL A 375 -2.47 -18.17 -12.54
C VAL A 375 -1.16 -18.95 -12.41
N PHE A 376 -1.05 -19.85 -11.44
CA PHE A 376 0.13 -20.69 -11.25
C PHE A 376 0.43 -21.64 -12.43
N LYS A 377 -0.53 -21.88 -13.33
CA LYS A 377 -0.34 -22.77 -14.50
C LYS A 377 0.73 -22.26 -15.46
N MET A 378 0.99 -20.94 -15.52
CA MET A 378 2.13 -20.41 -16.27
C MET A 378 3.47 -20.88 -15.68
N VAL A 379 3.56 -20.98 -14.37
CA VAL A 379 4.74 -21.49 -13.67
C VAL A 379 4.89 -23.01 -13.93
N THR A 380 3.83 -23.78 -13.72
CA THR A 380 3.84 -25.24 -13.98
C THR A 380 4.17 -25.59 -15.41
N GLY A 381 3.61 -24.84 -16.38
CA GLY A 381 3.93 -25.00 -17.80
C GLY A 381 5.40 -24.68 -18.09
N SER A 382 5.94 -23.62 -17.49
CA SER A 382 7.35 -23.24 -17.60
C SER A 382 8.28 -24.30 -17.00
N MET A 383 7.96 -24.83 -15.83
CA MET A 383 8.68 -25.93 -15.19
C MET A 383 8.71 -27.18 -16.09
N ALA A 384 7.57 -27.53 -16.69
CA ALA A 384 7.45 -28.71 -17.57
C ALA A 384 8.26 -28.55 -18.87
N MET A 385 8.31 -27.36 -19.45
CA MET A 385 9.13 -27.05 -20.63
C MET A 385 10.62 -27.04 -20.27
N GLU A 386 11.02 -26.38 -19.19
CA GLU A 386 12.41 -26.28 -18.75
C GLU A 386 12.99 -27.64 -18.39
N SER A 387 12.22 -28.50 -17.73
CA SER A 387 12.63 -29.88 -17.41
C SER A 387 12.62 -30.82 -18.61
N GLY A 388 12.19 -30.38 -19.79
CA GLY A 388 12.08 -31.20 -20.99
C GLY A 388 10.98 -32.27 -20.95
N VAL A 389 10.08 -32.18 -19.96
CA VAL A 389 8.96 -33.11 -19.78
C VAL A 389 7.85 -32.88 -20.80
N ALA A 390 7.67 -31.62 -21.23
CA ALA A 390 6.70 -31.26 -22.26
C ALA A 390 7.25 -30.18 -23.19
N SER A 391 6.64 -30.13 -24.38
CA SER A 391 6.77 -29.02 -25.35
C SER A 391 5.37 -28.50 -25.65
N GLU A 392 5.25 -27.47 -26.46
CA GLU A 392 3.97 -26.88 -26.89
C GLU A 392 3.04 -27.89 -27.52
N ASP A 393 3.61 -28.86 -28.28
CA ASP A 393 2.89 -29.88 -29.00
C ASP A 393 2.58 -31.14 -28.15
N SER A 394 3.02 -31.19 -26.91
CA SER A 394 2.76 -32.34 -26.02
C SER A 394 1.26 -32.45 -25.75
N THR A 395 0.69 -33.62 -26.05
CA THR A 395 -0.76 -33.82 -25.98
C THR A 395 -1.20 -34.66 -24.78
N TYR A 396 -2.36 -34.28 -24.23
CA TYR A 396 -3.10 -35.05 -23.24
C TYR A 396 -4.61 -35.01 -23.57
N THR A 397 -5.35 -36.11 -23.29
CA THR A 397 -6.81 -36.13 -23.53
C THR A 397 -7.55 -35.95 -22.22
N CYS A 398 -8.17 -34.78 -22.06
CA CYS A 398 -9.04 -34.44 -20.92
C CYS A 398 -10.45 -35.01 -21.14
N VAL A 399 -10.85 -35.91 -20.26
CA VAL A 399 -12.21 -36.50 -20.25
C VAL A 399 -13.12 -35.90 -19.18
N GLY A 400 -12.74 -34.71 -18.65
CA GLY A 400 -13.48 -34.01 -17.62
C GLY A 400 -13.00 -34.26 -16.19
N TYR A 401 -12.14 -35.23 -16.00
CA TYR A 401 -11.53 -35.57 -14.70
C TYR A 401 -10.18 -36.27 -14.89
N TRP A 402 -9.39 -36.27 -13.81
CA TRP A 402 -8.20 -37.11 -13.65
C TRP A 402 -8.50 -38.24 -12.70
N ASP A 403 -8.29 -39.50 -13.14
CA ASP A 403 -8.39 -40.71 -12.31
C ASP A 403 -6.97 -41.18 -11.94
N PHE A 404 -6.71 -41.34 -10.67
CA PHE A 404 -5.43 -41.84 -10.16
C PHE A 404 -5.25 -43.35 -10.33
N ASN A 405 -6.27 -44.07 -10.76
CA ASN A 405 -6.32 -45.52 -10.77
C ASN A 405 -6.01 -46.12 -9.37
N ASP A 406 -6.29 -45.38 -8.33
CA ASP A 406 -6.18 -45.76 -6.92
C ASP A 406 -7.53 -45.53 -6.23
N PRO A 407 -8.21 -46.58 -5.74
CA PRO A 407 -9.53 -46.46 -5.13
C PRO A 407 -9.54 -45.64 -3.82
N THR A 408 -8.37 -45.35 -3.24
CA THR A 408 -8.25 -44.56 -2.03
C THR A 408 -8.21 -43.04 -2.32
N ILE A 409 -7.92 -42.65 -3.58
CA ILE A 409 -7.85 -41.27 -4.02
C ILE A 409 -9.06 -40.98 -4.91
N LYS A 410 -9.84 -39.98 -4.51
CA LYS A 410 -10.98 -39.53 -5.31
C LYS A 410 -10.51 -38.90 -6.63
N PRO A 411 -11.24 -39.09 -7.75
CA PRO A 411 -10.97 -38.39 -8.99
C PRO A 411 -11.01 -36.87 -8.80
N MET A 412 -10.12 -36.16 -9.48
CA MET A 412 -10.09 -34.70 -9.50
C MET A 412 -10.72 -34.16 -10.79
N TYR A 413 -11.71 -33.32 -10.65
CA TYR A 413 -12.50 -32.83 -11.79
C TYR A 413 -11.88 -31.59 -12.44
N CYS A 414 -12.07 -31.54 -13.76
CA CYS A 414 -11.89 -30.29 -14.51
C CYS A 414 -13.10 -29.38 -14.25
N TRP A 415 -12.89 -28.09 -14.31
CA TRP A 415 -14.02 -27.15 -14.27
C TRP A 415 -15.00 -27.37 -15.42
N TYR A 416 -14.53 -27.88 -16.58
CA TYR A 416 -15.33 -28.30 -17.71
C TYR A 416 -15.55 -29.83 -17.64
N HIS A 417 -16.65 -30.19 -17.01
CA HIS A 417 -16.95 -31.61 -16.69
C HIS A 417 -17.12 -32.55 -17.91
N SER A 418 -17.47 -31.95 -19.10
CA SER A 418 -17.56 -32.72 -20.34
C SER A 418 -16.20 -33.12 -20.91
N GLY A 419 -15.12 -32.54 -20.40
CA GLY A 419 -13.76 -32.72 -20.90
C GLY A 419 -13.46 -31.92 -22.15
N HIS A 420 -12.22 -31.41 -22.22
CA HIS A 420 -11.75 -30.61 -23.35
C HIS A 420 -11.33 -31.45 -24.58
N GLY A 421 -11.30 -32.78 -24.45
CA GLY A 421 -10.75 -33.64 -25.48
C GLY A 421 -9.23 -33.65 -25.50
N THR A 422 -8.65 -33.88 -26.67
CA THR A 422 -7.18 -33.92 -26.81
C THR A 422 -6.67 -32.50 -26.98
N GLU A 423 -5.85 -32.04 -26.05
CA GLU A 423 -5.27 -30.71 -25.96
C GLU A 423 -3.76 -30.77 -26.05
N THR A 424 -3.15 -29.76 -26.64
CA THR A 424 -1.72 -29.44 -26.56
C THR A 424 -1.42 -28.67 -25.26
N LEU A 425 -0.14 -28.40 -24.94
CA LEU A 425 0.21 -27.53 -23.82
C LEU A 425 -0.41 -26.13 -23.98
N VAL A 426 -0.41 -25.61 -25.19
CA VAL A 426 -1.02 -24.32 -25.51
C VAL A 426 -2.51 -24.34 -25.18
N ASP A 427 -3.23 -25.36 -25.66
CA ASP A 427 -4.67 -25.49 -25.43
C ASP A 427 -4.98 -25.72 -23.94
N GLY A 428 -4.20 -26.56 -23.26
CA GLY A 428 -4.36 -26.84 -21.83
C GLY A 428 -4.20 -25.58 -20.94
N ILE A 429 -3.33 -24.63 -21.33
CA ILE A 429 -3.20 -23.33 -20.66
C ILE A 429 -4.36 -22.41 -21.05
N CYS A 430 -4.69 -22.31 -22.35
CA CYS A 430 -5.79 -21.48 -22.84
C CYS A 430 -7.15 -21.89 -22.29
N ASN A 431 -7.43 -23.19 -22.24
CA ASN A 431 -8.66 -23.74 -21.67
C ASN A 431 -8.60 -23.90 -20.13
N SER A 432 -7.49 -23.52 -19.52
CA SER A 432 -7.27 -23.69 -18.07
C SER A 432 -7.56 -25.11 -17.57
N CYS A 433 -7.14 -26.14 -18.31
CA CYS A 433 -7.45 -27.52 -18.06
C CYS A 433 -6.72 -28.07 -16.81
N ASN A 434 -7.46 -28.45 -15.75
CA ASN A 434 -6.86 -29.03 -14.53
C ASN A 434 -6.22 -30.40 -14.79
N PRO A 435 -6.90 -31.37 -15.44
CA PRO A 435 -6.30 -32.68 -15.74
C PRO A 435 -5.03 -32.62 -16.59
N TYR A 436 -4.92 -31.62 -17.49
CA TYR A 436 -3.69 -31.43 -18.25
C TYR A 436 -2.53 -31.04 -17.31
N MET A 437 -2.76 -30.10 -16.38
CA MET A 437 -1.73 -29.67 -15.41
C MET A 437 -1.37 -30.80 -14.43
N ILE A 438 -2.36 -31.61 -13.99
CA ILE A 438 -2.09 -32.81 -13.18
C ILE A 438 -1.19 -33.76 -13.94
N TRP A 439 -1.47 -34.02 -15.21
CA TRP A 439 -0.64 -34.86 -16.06
C TRP A 439 0.82 -34.33 -16.15
N LEU A 440 1.03 -33.02 -16.32
CA LEU A 440 2.35 -32.43 -16.30
C LEU A 440 3.05 -32.64 -14.95
N GLY A 441 2.35 -32.35 -13.84
CA GLY A 441 2.90 -32.51 -12.50
C GLY A 441 3.31 -33.94 -12.19
N GLN A 442 2.43 -34.94 -12.50
CA GLN A 442 2.72 -36.34 -12.34
C GLN A 442 3.89 -36.81 -13.22
N LYS A 443 4.00 -36.26 -14.44
CA LYS A 443 5.06 -36.56 -15.38
C LYS A 443 6.41 -35.99 -14.96
N MET A 444 6.44 -34.78 -14.40
CA MET A 444 7.63 -34.20 -13.77
C MET A 444 8.06 -34.96 -12.51
N GLY A 445 7.10 -35.46 -11.75
CA GLY A 445 7.32 -36.09 -10.45
C GLY A 445 7.67 -35.03 -9.34
N ARG A 446 7.51 -35.50 -8.10
CA ARG A 446 7.61 -34.62 -6.91
C ARG A 446 8.95 -33.88 -6.78
N HIS A 447 10.07 -34.58 -7.06
CA HIS A 447 11.42 -34.04 -6.91
C HIS A 447 11.66 -32.86 -7.87
N THR A 448 11.35 -33.04 -9.15
CA THR A 448 11.52 -31.99 -10.17
C THR A 448 10.58 -30.84 -9.90
N PHE A 449 9.31 -31.11 -9.57
CA PHE A 449 8.34 -30.09 -9.24
C PHE A 449 8.77 -29.26 -8.03
N PHE A 450 9.18 -29.91 -6.93
CA PHE A 450 9.59 -29.24 -5.70
C PHE A 450 10.84 -28.39 -5.89
N ASN A 451 11.84 -28.88 -6.63
CA ASN A 451 13.05 -28.12 -6.93
C ASN A 451 12.75 -26.82 -7.70
N PHE A 452 11.83 -26.86 -8.66
CA PHE A 452 11.40 -25.64 -9.33
C PHE A 452 10.54 -24.74 -8.42
N PHE A 453 9.66 -25.33 -7.61
CA PHE A 453 8.86 -24.60 -6.64
C PHE A 453 9.76 -23.79 -5.67
N GLU A 454 10.82 -24.42 -5.17
CA GLU A 454 11.84 -23.77 -4.37
C GLU A 454 12.65 -22.74 -5.19
N ALA A 455 13.05 -23.08 -6.42
CA ALA A 455 13.82 -22.18 -7.29
C ALA A 455 13.04 -20.89 -7.62
N PHE A 456 11.72 -20.98 -7.84
CA PHE A 456 10.86 -19.81 -8.02
C PHE A 456 10.67 -18.96 -6.75
N GLY A 457 11.09 -19.46 -5.56
CA GLY A 457 11.08 -18.73 -4.31
C GLY A 457 9.83 -18.93 -3.45
N PHE A 458 9.00 -19.93 -3.75
CA PHE A 458 7.76 -20.17 -3.02
C PHE A 458 7.94 -20.81 -1.64
N THR A 459 9.14 -21.25 -1.29
CA THR A 459 9.48 -21.84 0.01
C THR A 459 10.08 -20.82 0.98
N GLN A 460 10.27 -19.59 0.58
CA GLN A 460 10.91 -18.55 1.37
C GLN A 460 10.28 -17.19 1.12
N ARG A 461 10.44 -16.27 2.06
CA ARG A 461 10.06 -14.87 1.88
C ARG A 461 10.83 -14.23 0.73
N THR A 462 10.20 -13.30 0.03
CA THR A 462 10.86 -12.55 -1.04
C THR A 462 11.93 -11.61 -0.49
N GLY A 463 11.75 -11.14 0.75
CA GLY A 463 12.57 -10.12 1.38
C GLY A 463 12.26 -8.73 0.83
N ILE A 464 11.00 -8.47 0.45
CA ILE A 464 10.54 -7.11 0.15
C ILE A 464 10.78 -6.22 1.37
N ASP A 465 11.14 -4.99 1.13
CA ASP A 465 11.42 -3.97 2.14
C ASP A 465 10.13 -3.36 2.74
N LEU A 466 9.22 -4.24 3.15
CA LEU A 466 8.00 -3.95 3.89
C LEU A 466 7.86 -4.91 5.07
N PRO A 467 7.35 -4.46 6.22
CA PRO A 467 7.23 -5.31 7.40
C PRO A 467 6.14 -6.38 7.24
N GLY A 468 6.28 -7.46 7.99
CA GLY A 468 5.22 -8.45 8.17
C GLY A 468 5.02 -9.41 7.00
N GLU A 469 6.02 -9.65 6.16
CA GLU A 469 5.92 -10.64 5.08
C GLU A 469 5.60 -12.03 5.65
N ALA A 470 4.49 -12.60 5.15
CA ALA A 470 4.01 -13.90 5.60
C ALA A 470 4.86 -15.05 5.02
N ASP A 471 4.92 -16.13 5.75
CA ASP A 471 5.50 -17.37 5.26
C ASP A 471 4.45 -18.16 4.44
N SER A 472 4.89 -18.78 3.37
CA SER A 472 4.06 -19.65 2.52
C SER A 472 3.65 -20.92 3.28
N LEU A 473 2.46 -21.42 2.98
CA LEU A 473 2.01 -22.73 3.43
C LEU A 473 2.09 -23.69 2.25
N TYR A 474 2.96 -24.68 2.32
CA TYR A 474 3.21 -25.63 1.23
C TYR A 474 3.60 -27.00 1.78
N PHE A 475 3.51 -28.01 0.92
CA PHE A 475 3.99 -29.36 1.22
C PHE A 475 5.48 -29.47 0.94
N THR A 476 6.23 -29.99 1.89
CA THR A 476 7.65 -30.37 1.65
C THR A 476 7.74 -31.48 0.60
N GLU A 477 8.91 -31.68 0.01
CA GLU A 477 9.11 -32.74 -0.99
C GLU A 477 8.59 -34.11 -0.52
N ASP A 478 8.85 -34.49 0.74
CA ASP A 478 8.42 -35.77 1.32
C ASP A 478 6.90 -35.84 1.53
N GLN A 479 6.24 -34.72 1.71
CA GLN A 479 4.79 -34.62 1.89
C GLN A 479 4.03 -34.57 0.56
N LEU A 480 4.70 -34.20 -0.55
CA LEU A 480 4.11 -34.18 -1.89
C LEU A 480 3.84 -35.59 -2.38
N ASN A 481 2.78 -36.18 -1.90
CA ASN A 481 2.30 -37.45 -2.45
C ASN A 481 1.54 -37.21 -3.78
N THR A 482 0.95 -38.27 -4.34
CA THR A 482 0.29 -38.24 -5.66
C THR A 482 -0.85 -37.22 -5.71
N SER A 483 -1.64 -37.05 -4.65
CA SER A 483 -2.77 -36.12 -4.61
C SER A 483 -2.33 -34.69 -4.37
N GLU A 484 -1.37 -34.45 -3.47
CA GLU A 484 -0.83 -33.12 -3.19
C GLU A 484 -0.06 -32.57 -4.41
N LEU A 485 0.73 -33.39 -5.08
CA LEU A 485 1.40 -32.98 -6.32
C LEU A 485 0.39 -32.65 -7.42
N ALA A 486 -0.71 -33.42 -7.52
CA ALA A 486 -1.76 -33.16 -8.50
C ALA A 486 -2.41 -31.79 -8.26
N THR A 487 -2.84 -31.49 -7.03
CA THR A 487 -3.48 -30.20 -6.70
C THR A 487 -2.50 -29.04 -6.80
N SER A 488 -1.26 -29.22 -6.37
CA SER A 488 -0.23 -28.17 -6.47
C SER A 488 0.09 -27.81 -7.93
N SER A 489 0.00 -28.77 -8.87
CA SER A 489 0.32 -28.52 -10.28
C SER A 489 -0.65 -27.55 -10.97
N PHE A 490 -1.84 -27.30 -10.43
CA PHE A 490 -2.75 -26.28 -10.94
C PHE A 490 -3.04 -25.14 -9.94
N GLY A 491 -2.16 -24.98 -8.92
CA GLY A 491 -2.19 -23.83 -8.02
C GLY A 491 -3.13 -23.93 -6.83
N GLN A 492 -3.46 -25.14 -6.40
CA GLN A 492 -4.32 -25.40 -5.24
C GLN A 492 -3.54 -26.15 -4.15
N ASN A 493 -4.08 -26.11 -2.93
CA ASN A 493 -3.57 -26.86 -1.78
C ASN A 493 -2.19 -26.41 -1.25
N PHE A 494 -1.76 -25.22 -1.65
CA PHE A 494 -0.68 -24.43 -1.03
C PHE A 494 -1.06 -22.95 -1.12
N SER A 495 -0.58 -22.13 -0.21
CA SER A 495 -0.81 -20.70 -0.24
C SER A 495 0.50 -19.92 -0.20
N ILE A 496 0.56 -18.86 -0.98
CA ILE A 496 1.70 -17.98 -1.17
C ILE A 496 1.25 -16.53 -1.09
N THR A 497 2.17 -15.62 -0.84
CA THR A 497 1.84 -14.19 -0.87
C THR A 497 1.66 -13.69 -2.31
N PRO A 498 0.83 -12.67 -2.53
CA PRO A 498 0.74 -12.00 -3.83
C PRO A 498 2.07 -11.48 -4.35
N ILE A 499 2.95 -11.03 -3.46
CA ILE A 499 4.28 -10.55 -3.85
C ILE A 499 5.18 -11.68 -4.35
N GLN A 500 5.06 -12.90 -3.82
CA GLN A 500 5.74 -14.08 -4.37
C GLN A 500 5.19 -14.43 -5.75
N MET A 501 3.87 -14.37 -5.93
CA MET A 501 3.26 -14.71 -7.23
C MET A 501 3.66 -13.72 -8.32
N ILE A 502 3.63 -12.39 -8.05
CA ILE A 502 4.03 -11.42 -9.07
C ILE A 502 5.53 -11.50 -9.38
N THR A 503 6.37 -11.84 -8.41
CA THR A 503 7.80 -12.11 -8.62
C THR A 503 7.99 -13.31 -9.56
N ALA A 504 7.18 -14.35 -9.42
CA ALA A 504 7.19 -15.49 -10.34
C ALA A 504 6.67 -15.12 -11.75
N ILE A 505 5.63 -14.30 -11.85
CA ILE A 505 5.13 -13.74 -13.12
C ILE A 505 6.24 -12.93 -13.80
N ALA A 506 6.93 -12.07 -13.05
CA ALA A 506 8.07 -11.29 -13.54
C ALA A 506 9.20 -12.18 -14.04
N ALA A 507 9.50 -13.29 -13.36
CA ALA A 507 10.51 -14.25 -13.81
C ALA A 507 10.12 -14.95 -15.12
N VAL A 508 8.84 -15.30 -15.28
CA VAL A 508 8.34 -15.86 -16.55
C VAL A 508 8.48 -14.83 -17.68
N ALA A 509 8.29 -13.55 -17.39
CA ALA A 509 8.36 -12.46 -18.37
C ALA A 509 9.78 -12.06 -18.80
N ASN A 510 10.73 -12.01 -17.86
CA ASN A 510 12.03 -11.34 -18.04
C ASN A 510 13.19 -12.24 -18.48
N GLY A 511 12.93 -13.43 -19.00
CA GLY A 511 13.97 -14.40 -19.40
C GLY A 511 14.32 -15.38 -18.28
N GLY A 512 13.50 -15.54 -17.28
CA GLY A 512 13.64 -16.53 -16.21
C GLY A 512 14.35 -16.04 -14.95
N TYR A 513 14.59 -14.76 -14.81
CA TYR A 513 15.35 -14.21 -13.70
C TYR A 513 14.46 -13.79 -12.52
N ILE A 514 14.78 -14.27 -11.33
CA ILE A 514 14.17 -13.81 -10.09
C ILE A 514 14.75 -12.43 -9.73
N VAL A 515 13.89 -11.44 -9.61
CA VAL A 515 14.20 -10.09 -9.15
C VAL A 515 13.93 -9.96 -7.65
N GLN A 516 14.51 -8.94 -6.99
CA GLN A 516 14.18 -8.58 -5.62
C GLN A 516 13.05 -7.54 -5.63
N PRO A 517 11.82 -7.89 -5.19
CA PRO A 517 10.78 -6.88 -5.03
C PRO A 517 11.20 -5.86 -3.97
N HIS A 518 10.95 -4.58 -4.25
CA HIS A 518 11.29 -3.48 -3.34
C HIS A 518 10.42 -2.26 -3.59
N VAL A 519 10.22 -1.45 -2.56
CA VAL A 519 9.45 -0.20 -2.59
C VAL A 519 10.32 1.04 -2.37
N VAL A 520 11.55 0.89 -1.89
CA VAL A 520 12.51 2.01 -1.76
C VAL A 520 13.56 1.89 -2.85
N ASP A 521 13.69 2.94 -3.66
CA ASP A 521 14.72 3.05 -4.71
C ASP A 521 16.05 3.53 -4.13
N ARG A 522 16.02 4.64 -3.38
CA ARG A 522 17.23 5.26 -2.80
C ARG A 522 16.94 6.07 -1.56
N MET A 523 18.01 6.33 -0.81
CA MET A 523 18.03 7.17 0.38
C MET A 523 18.88 8.41 0.11
N LEU A 524 18.41 9.57 0.58
CA LEU A 524 19.08 10.86 0.44
C LEU A 524 19.44 11.41 1.81
N ASP A 525 20.56 12.13 1.91
CA ASP A 525 20.86 12.95 3.08
C ASP A 525 20.13 14.31 3.02
N SER A 526 20.27 15.11 4.07
CA SER A 526 19.65 16.45 4.18
C SER A 526 20.11 17.44 3.10
N ASP A 527 21.20 17.16 2.40
CA ASP A 527 21.72 17.96 1.29
C ASP A 527 21.22 17.44 -0.07
N GLY A 528 20.44 16.34 -0.08
CA GLY A 528 19.91 15.70 -1.28
C GLY A 528 20.90 14.74 -1.98
N ASN A 529 22.02 14.40 -1.34
CA ASN A 529 22.97 13.44 -1.92
C ASN A 529 22.50 12.01 -1.67
N ILE A 530 22.73 11.14 -2.65
CA ILE A 530 22.38 9.71 -2.53
C ILE A 530 23.34 9.04 -1.52
N VAL A 531 22.79 8.52 -0.46
CA VAL A 531 23.50 7.75 0.57
C VAL A 531 23.51 6.26 0.26
N LYS A 532 22.37 5.75 -0.26
CA LYS A 532 22.20 4.33 -0.57
C LYS A 532 21.23 4.19 -1.74
N THR A 533 21.47 3.21 -2.59
CA THR A 533 20.56 2.80 -3.67
C THR A 533 20.24 1.33 -3.53
N THR A 534 19.03 0.92 -3.84
CA THR A 534 18.61 -0.48 -3.78
C THR A 534 19.30 -1.29 -4.86
N ASP A 535 19.75 -2.50 -4.52
CA ASP A 535 20.38 -3.43 -5.46
C ASP A 535 19.30 -4.13 -6.30
N THR A 536 19.27 -3.82 -7.59
CA THR A 536 18.36 -4.39 -8.59
C THR A 536 18.94 -5.58 -9.37
N SER A 537 20.07 -6.11 -8.93
CA SER A 537 20.68 -7.27 -9.58
C SER A 537 19.80 -8.53 -9.46
N TYR A 538 19.80 -9.35 -10.50
CA TYR A 538 19.08 -10.62 -10.50
C TYR A 538 19.61 -11.56 -9.42
N LYS A 539 18.70 -12.23 -8.70
CA LYS A 539 19.08 -13.20 -7.65
C LYS A 539 19.54 -14.53 -8.25
N ARG A 540 18.80 -15.06 -9.25
CA ARG A 540 19.06 -16.32 -9.94
C ARG A 540 18.19 -16.42 -11.19
N GLN A 541 18.60 -17.31 -12.11
CA GLN A 541 17.76 -17.71 -13.24
C GLN A 541 17.09 -19.06 -12.94
N VAL A 542 15.79 -19.18 -13.14
CA VAL A 542 14.97 -20.36 -12.81
C VAL A 542 14.47 -21.11 -14.03
N ILE A 543 14.31 -20.42 -15.15
CA ILE A 543 14.02 -20.99 -16.47
C ILE A 543 14.90 -20.29 -17.52
N SER A 544 15.12 -20.95 -18.65
CA SER A 544 15.89 -20.35 -19.76
C SER A 544 15.09 -19.24 -20.46
N GLU A 545 15.81 -18.32 -21.11
CA GLU A 545 15.18 -17.29 -21.94
C GLU A 545 14.31 -17.88 -23.07
N ASP A 546 14.70 -19.06 -23.60
CA ASP A 546 13.91 -19.78 -24.59
C ASP A 546 12.54 -20.18 -24.03
N VAL A 547 12.53 -20.80 -22.84
CA VAL A 547 11.26 -21.18 -22.19
C VAL A 547 10.43 -19.95 -21.84
N SER A 548 11.04 -18.88 -21.35
CA SER A 548 10.37 -17.62 -21.08
C SER A 548 9.65 -17.07 -22.33
N LYS A 549 10.34 -16.99 -23.47
CA LYS A 549 9.76 -16.52 -24.75
C LYS A 549 8.62 -17.43 -25.24
N ARG A 550 8.79 -18.73 -25.13
CA ARG A 550 7.78 -19.71 -25.55
C ARG A 550 6.53 -19.63 -24.66
N MET A 551 6.72 -19.53 -23.34
CA MET A 551 5.61 -19.34 -22.41
C MET A 551 4.90 -18.00 -22.66
N THR A 552 5.64 -16.92 -22.92
CA THR A 552 5.07 -15.63 -23.29
C THR A 552 4.15 -15.73 -24.51
N ALA A 553 4.58 -16.44 -25.56
CA ALA A 553 3.74 -16.67 -26.74
C ALA A 553 2.46 -17.45 -26.41
N ILE A 554 2.52 -18.43 -25.51
CA ILE A 554 1.35 -19.17 -25.02
C ILE A 554 0.41 -18.25 -24.24
N LEU A 555 0.95 -17.43 -23.34
CA LEU A 555 0.17 -16.51 -22.51
C LEU A 555 -0.44 -15.37 -23.34
N GLN A 556 0.23 -14.90 -24.38
CA GLN A 556 -0.32 -13.95 -25.35
C GLN A 556 -1.50 -14.56 -26.09
N LYS A 557 -1.38 -15.82 -26.56
CA LYS A 557 -2.52 -16.53 -27.13
C LYS A 557 -3.65 -16.73 -26.12
N ASN A 558 -3.33 -17.01 -24.84
CA ASN A 558 -4.33 -17.11 -23.79
C ASN A 558 -5.09 -15.79 -23.61
N ALA A 559 -4.39 -14.63 -23.61
CA ALA A 559 -5.02 -13.33 -23.46
C ALA A 559 -6.02 -12.98 -24.57
N THR A 560 -5.93 -13.61 -25.73
CA THR A 560 -6.91 -13.49 -26.85
C THR A 560 -7.93 -14.64 -26.88
N SER A 561 -7.82 -15.64 -26.01
CA SER A 561 -8.76 -16.76 -25.90
C SER A 561 -10.02 -16.41 -25.11
N GLU A 562 -11.06 -17.25 -25.21
CA GLU A 562 -12.32 -17.03 -24.46
C GLU A 562 -12.13 -16.90 -22.94
N SER A 563 -11.13 -17.57 -22.38
CA SER A 563 -10.86 -17.50 -20.94
C SER A 563 -10.09 -16.25 -20.52
N GLY A 564 -9.28 -15.66 -21.40
CA GLY A 564 -8.36 -14.58 -21.09
C GLY A 564 -8.71 -13.21 -21.70
N LYS A 565 -9.62 -13.17 -22.68
CA LYS A 565 -9.88 -11.99 -23.53
C LYS A 565 -10.27 -10.70 -22.80
N ASN A 566 -10.86 -10.83 -21.62
CA ASN A 566 -11.27 -9.67 -20.85
C ASN A 566 -10.08 -8.96 -20.15
N GLY A 567 -8.90 -9.58 -20.13
CA GLY A 567 -7.65 -8.95 -19.69
C GLY A 567 -6.79 -8.47 -20.87
N TYR A 568 -7.30 -8.55 -22.10
CA TYR A 568 -6.60 -8.08 -23.28
C TYR A 568 -6.71 -6.58 -23.42
N VAL A 569 -5.61 -5.93 -23.81
CA VAL A 569 -5.55 -4.49 -24.10
C VAL A 569 -5.05 -4.32 -25.53
N ALA A 570 -5.85 -3.68 -26.36
CA ALA A 570 -5.50 -3.43 -27.75
C ALA A 570 -4.21 -2.60 -27.85
N GLY A 571 -3.33 -2.97 -28.77
CA GLY A 571 -2.05 -2.30 -28.97
C GLY A 571 -0.92 -2.73 -28.03
N TYR A 572 -1.20 -3.36 -26.86
CA TYR A 572 -0.16 -3.62 -25.87
C TYR A 572 0.29 -5.10 -25.75
N ARG A 573 -0.26 -5.98 -26.59
CA ARG A 573 0.15 -7.39 -26.66
C ARG A 573 0.33 -8.03 -25.28
N VAL A 574 -0.76 -8.07 -24.51
CA VAL A 574 -0.77 -8.63 -23.15
C VAL A 574 -0.49 -10.14 -23.18
N ALA A 575 0.38 -10.61 -22.29
CA ALA A 575 0.52 -12.00 -21.93
C ALA A 575 -0.04 -12.23 -20.51
N GLY A 576 -1.10 -13.04 -20.37
CA GLY A 576 -1.76 -13.14 -19.08
C GLY A 576 -2.57 -14.41 -18.87
N LYS A 577 -3.00 -14.65 -17.62
CA LYS A 577 -3.76 -15.81 -17.19
C LYS A 577 -4.77 -15.45 -16.10
N THR A 578 -5.99 -15.96 -16.25
CA THR A 578 -7.04 -15.91 -15.23
C THR A 578 -6.81 -16.92 -14.13
N GLY A 579 -7.25 -16.60 -12.91
CA GLY A 579 -7.29 -17.49 -11.77
C GLY A 579 -8.68 -17.50 -11.12
N THR A 580 -9.11 -18.67 -10.69
CA THR A 580 -10.26 -18.85 -9.82
C THR A 580 -9.90 -19.97 -8.86
N SER A 581 -9.85 -19.66 -7.58
CA SER A 581 -9.36 -20.59 -6.54
C SER A 581 -10.41 -20.79 -5.48
N GLU A 582 -10.63 -22.04 -5.10
CA GLU A 582 -11.57 -22.40 -4.04
C GLU A 582 -10.92 -22.27 -2.66
N LYS A 583 -11.60 -21.66 -1.69
CA LYS A 583 -11.17 -21.56 -0.29
C LYS A 583 -11.65 -22.80 0.48
N VAL A 584 -11.16 -23.97 0.08
CA VAL A 584 -11.60 -25.28 0.57
C VAL A 584 -11.46 -25.42 2.10
N ALA A 585 -10.36 -24.92 2.67
CA ALA A 585 -10.15 -24.96 4.12
C ALA A 585 -11.22 -24.15 4.87
N LEU A 586 -11.53 -22.95 4.38
CA LEU A 586 -12.57 -22.08 4.94
C LEU A 586 -13.95 -22.74 4.84
N TYR A 587 -14.26 -23.36 3.70
CA TYR A 587 -15.53 -24.06 3.52
C TYR A 587 -15.73 -25.18 4.56
N TYR A 588 -14.71 -26.01 4.81
CA TYR A 588 -14.82 -27.06 5.83
C TYR A 588 -14.83 -26.50 7.26
N GLN A 589 -14.16 -25.39 7.50
CA GLN A 589 -14.23 -24.68 8.78
C GLN A 589 -15.64 -24.14 9.02
N ASP A 590 -16.24 -23.46 8.05
CA ASP A 590 -17.61 -22.96 8.11
C ASP A 590 -18.61 -24.07 8.41
N LEU A 591 -18.49 -25.20 7.71
CA LEU A 591 -19.35 -26.36 7.96
C LEU A 591 -19.18 -26.92 9.39
N ALA A 592 -17.96 -26.96 9.91
CA ALA A 592 -17.69 -27.44 11.27
C ALA A 592 -18.25 -26.49 12.34
N GLU A 593 -18.30 -25.19 12.04
CA GLU A 593 -18.86 -24.14 12.90
C GLU A 593 -20.38 -23.98 12.74
N GLY A 594 -21.00 -24.71 11.80
CA GLY A 594 -22.43 -24.63 11.51
C GLY A 594 -22.84 -23.45 10.64
N ASN A 595 -21.86 -22.80 9.99
CA ASN A 595 -22.05 -21.72 9.02
C ASN A 595 -22.08 -22.32 7.62
N ASP A 596 -23.15 -22.14 6.86
CA ASP A 596 -23.27 -22.58 5.48
C ASP A 596 -23.23 -21.40 4.53
N ARG A 597 -22.06 -20.77 4.39
CA ARG A 597 -21.83 -19.69 3.40
C ARG A 597 -21.58 -20.23 2.00
N GLY A 598 -21.50 -21.53 1.83
CA GLY A 598 -21.09 -22.17 0.58
C GLY A 598 -19.60 -22.02 0.31
N MET A 599 -19.16 -22.53 -0.86
CA MET A 599 -17.75 -22.44 -1.27
C MET A 599 -17.42 -20.98 -1.60
N GLN A 600 -16.41 -20.42 -0.93
CA GLN A 600 -15.85 -19.12 -1.20
C GLN A 600 -14.66 -19.21 -2.17
N TYR A 601 -14.39 -18.13 -2.89
CA TYR A 601 -13.39 -18.11 -3.95
C TYR A 601 -12.46 -16.92 -3.86
N VAL A 602 -11.27 -17.05 -4.42
CA VAL A 602 -10.41 -15.94 -4.84
C VAL A 602 -10.40 -15.90 -6.36
N VAL A 603 -10.69 -14.76 -6.94
CA VAL A 603 -10.64 -14.53 -8.37
C VAL A 603 -9.49 -13.61 -8.74
N SER A 604 -8.73 -13.95 -9.77
CA SER A 604 -7.53 -13.19 -10.11
C SER A 604 -7.25 -13.14 -11.60
N TYR A 605 -6.44 -12.17 -12.00
CA TYR A 605 -5.78 -12.09 -13.29
C TYR A 605 -4.34 -11.66 -13.08
N GLY A 606 -3.39 -12.45 -13.60
CA GLY A 606 -1.96 -12.13 -13.56
C GLY A 606 -1.36 -12.15 -14.95
N GLY A 607 -0.57 -11.15 -15.27
CA GLY A 607 0.04 -11.02 -16.59
C GLY A 607 1.03 -9.88 -16.67
N TYR A 608 1.49 -9.60 -17.88
CA TYR A 608 2.48 -8.56 -18.17
C TYR A 608 2.33 -8.03 -19.60
N ALA A 609 2.87 -6.86 -19.82
CA ALA A 609 2.91 -6.20 -21.11
C ALA A 609 4.18 -5.31 -21.24
N PRO A 610 4.63 -5.01 -22.49
CA PRO A 610 4.27 -5.72 -23.73
C PRO A 610 4.83 -7.15 -23.76
N ALA A 611 4.18 -8.07 -24.47
CA ALA A 611 4.64 -9.47 -24.51
C ALA A 611 5.96 -9.67 -25.30
N ASP A 612 6.26 -8.82 -26.27
CA ASP A 612 7.47 -8.87 -27.09
C ASP A 612 8.71 -8.23 -26.41
N ASP A 613 8.51 -7.25 -25.51
CA ASP A 613 9.54 -6.72 -24.62
C ASP A 613 8.95 -6.47 -23.23
N PRO A 614 8.79 -7.50 -22.41
CA PRO A 614 8.13 -7.38 -21.13
C PRO A 614 8.77 -6.33 -20.21
N GLN A 615 7.97 -5.37 -19.79
CA GLN A 615 8.41 -4.28 -18.92
C GLN A 615 7.66 -4.28 -17.59
N TYR A 616 6.34 -4.46 -17.61
CA TYR A 616 5.51 -4.34 -16.41
C TYR A 616 4.62 -5.57 -16.24
N ALA A 617 4.67 -6.16 -15.05
CA ALA A 617 3.75 -7.20 -14.61
C ALA A 617 2.69 -6.63 -13.68
N LEU A 618 1.46 -7.11 -13.82
CA LEU A 618 0.34 -6.75 -12.96
C LEU A 618 -0.36 -8.02 -12.46
N LEU A 619 -0.64 -8.06 -11.17
CA LEU A 619 -1.49 -9.06 -10.54
C LEU A 619 -2.66 -8.34 -9.89
N VAL A 620 -3.88 -8.71 -10.26
CA VAL A 620 -5.13 -8.21 -9.66
C VAL A 620 -5.90 -9.41 -9.10
N PHE A 621 -6.39 -9.29 -7.87
CA PHE A 621 -7.31 -10.29 -7.33
C PHE A 621 -8.34 -9.69 -6.38
N TYR A 622 -9.49 -10.40 -6.26
CA TYR A 622 -10.56 -10.12 -5.30
C TYR A 622 -10.83 -11.36 -4.48
N ASP A 623 -10.99 -11.15 -3.19
CA ASP A 623 -11.17 -12.22 -2.21
C ASP A 623 -12.64 -12.27 -1.74
N GLU A 624 -13.27 -13.43 -1.89
CA GLU A 624 -14.68 -13.70 -1.59
C GLU A 624 -15.67 -12.80 -2.37
N PRO A 625 -15.62 -12.75 -3.72
CA PRO A 625 -16.59 -11.99 -4.52
C PRO A 625 -18.00 -12.57 -4.35
N GLN A 626 -19.00 -11.70 -4.18
CA GLN A 626 -20.39 -12.09 -3.93
C GLN A 626 -21.32 -11.82 -5.13
N ILE A 627 -20.90 -10.96 -6.06
CA ILE A 627 -21.74 -10.51 -7.19
C ILE A 627 -21.19 -11.10 -8.49
N GLY A 628 -22.08 -11.60 -9.37
CA GLY A 628 -21.72 -12.01 -10.74
C GLY A 628 -21.09 -13.39 -10.88
N GLY A 629 -21.03 -14.18 -9.79
CA GLY A 629 -20.37 -15.48 -9.75
C GLY A 629 -18.85 -15.38 -9.73
N ALA A 630 -18.15 -16.41 -9.25
CA ALA A 630 -16.70 -16.38 -9.10
C ALA A 630 -15.99 -16.73 -10.42
N SER A 631 -15.41 -15.72 -11.08
CA SER A 631 -14.62 -15.88 -12.30
C SER A 631 -13.55 -14.82 -12.46
N GLY A 632 -12.28 -15.24 -12.48
CA GLY A 632 -11.16 -14.31 -12.71
C GLY A 632 -11.25 -13.60 -14.06
N GLY A 633 -11.79 -14.28 -15.09
CA GLY A 633 -11.95 -13.68 -16.42
C GLY A 633 -12.99 -12.57 -16.49
N THR A 634 -14.07 -12.63 -15.68
CA THR A 634 -15.15 -11.64 -15.71
C THR A 634 -15.03 -10.56 -14.63
N GLN A 635 -14.27 -10.79 -13.57
CA GLN A 635 -14.14 -9.87 -12.45
C GLN A 635 -12.76 -9.20 -12.37
N ALA A 636 -11.68 -9.97 -12.41
CA ALA A 636 -10.33 -9.43 -12.35
C ALA A 636 -9.76 -9.03 -13.72
N GLY A 637 -10.15 -9.74 -14.80
CA GLY A 637 -9.67 -9.47 -16.15
C GLY A 637 -9.96 -8.05 -16.64
N PRO A 638 -11.22 -7.56 -16.58
CA PRO A 638 -11.54 -6.20 -17.00
C PRO A 638 -10.77 -5.12 -16.21
N ILE A 639 -10.53 -5.36 -14.92
CA ILE A 639 -9.79 -4.42 -14.08
C ILE A 639 -8.30 -4.43 -14.43
N PHE A 640 -7.72 -5.62 -14.67
CA PHE A 640 -6.37 -5.74 -15.21
C PHE A 640 -6.22 -4.96 -16.52
N ALA A 641 -7.17 -5.13 -17.45
CA ALA A 641 -7.16 -4.41 -18.72
C ALA A 641 -7.25 -2.89 -18.53
N ALA A 642 -8.20 -2.42 -17.73
CA ALA A 642 -8.39 -1.00 -17.46
C ALA A 642 -7.17 -0.34 -16.80
N ILE A 643 -6.50 -1.03 -15.86
CA ILE A 643 -5.25 -0.55 -15.27
C ILE A 643 -4.16 -0.46 -16.34
N MET A 644 -3.94 -1.54 -17.11
CA MET A 644 -2.88 -1.58 -18.12
C MET A 644 -3.11 -0.57 -19.24
N GLU A 645 -4.36 -0.37 -19.66
CA GLU A 645 -4.72 0.60 -20.71
C GLU A 645 -4.39 2.04 -20.32
N GLU A 646 -4.53 2.39 -19.03
CA GLU A 646 -4.24 3.73 -18.53
C GLU A 646 -2.78 3.90 -18.09
N VAL A 647 -2.18 2.85 -17.49
CA VAL A 647 -0.85 2.96 -16.90
C VAL A 647 0.28 2.79 -17.91
N LEU A 648 0.12 1.94 -18.95
CA LEU A 648 1.20 1.68 -19.91
C LEU A 648 1.60 2.93 -20.70
N PRO A 649 0.66 3.71 -21.30
CA PRO A 649 1.04 4.96 -21.98
C PRO A 649 1.63 5.98 -21.01
N TYR A 650 1.13 6.07 -19.77
CA TYR A 650 1.72 6.92 -18.74
C TYR A 650 3.19 6.55 -18.46
N LEU A 651 3.51 5.26 -18.43
CA LEU A 651 4.87 4.76 -18.23
C LEU A 651 5.74 4.79 -19.50
N GLY A 652 5.26 5.41 -20.59
CA GLY A 652 6.00 5.59 -21.84
C GLY A 652 6.06 4.32 -22.70
N VAL A 653 5.11 3.41 -22.54
CA VAL A 653 4.95 2.25 -23.42
C VAL A 653 3.95 2.60 -24.51
N ASP A 654 4.44 2.75 -25.72
CA ASP A 654 3.60 3.08 -26.88
C ASP A 654 2.79 1.88 -27.36
N PRO A 655 1.50 2.05 -27.68
CA PRO A 655 0.67 0.99 -28.22
C PRO A 655 1.07 0.62 -29.64
N GLN A 656 1.08 -0.68 -29.96
CA GLN A 656 1.35 -1.25 -31.27
C GLN A 656 0.11 -2.00 -31.77
N TYR A 657 -0.76 -1.30 -32.48
CA TYR A 657 -2.00 -1.88 -32.98
C TYR A 657 -1.77 -2.76 -34.22
N THR A 658 -2.47 -3.88 -34.30
CA THR A 658 -2.60 -4.67 -35.51
C THR A 658 -3.64 -4.06 -36.44
N GLU A 659 -3.62 -4.43 -37.73
CA GLU A 659 -4.60 -3.93 -38.73
C GLU A 659 -6.04 -4.17 -38.28
N SER A 660 -6.34 -5.34 -37.70
CA SER A 660 -7.66 -5.66 -37.20
C SER A 660 -8.05 -4.86 -35.94
N GLU A 661 -7.10 -4.49 -35.12
CA GLU A 661 -7.35 -3.60 -33.98
C GLU A 661 -7.66 -2.19 -34.45
N TYR A 662 -6.94 -1.68 -35.46
CA TYR A 662 -7.23 -0.41 -36.12
C TYR A 662 -8.61 -0.37 -36.71
N GLU A 663 -9.02 -1.40 -37.47
CA GLU A 663 -10.37 -1.51 -38.00
C GLU A 663 -11.43 -1.45 -36.89
N ASN A 664 -11.11 -1.99 -35.70
CA ASN A 664 -11.98 -1.91 -34.53
C ASN A 664 -11.98 -0.55 -33.83
N LEU A 665 -10.92 0.25 -33.99
CA LEU A 665 -10.80 1.60 -33.41
C LEU A 665 -11.46 2.66 -34.32
N SER A 666 -11.62 2.38 -35.59
CA SER A 666 -12.32 3.25 -36.52
C SER A 666 -13.80 2.88 -36.65
N ALA A 667 -14.62 3.86 -36.94
CA ALA A 667 -16.02 3.68 -37.20
C ALA A 667 -16.45 4.59 -38.37
N THR A 668 -17.68 4.42 -38.85
CA THR A 668 -18.20 5.22 -39.94
C THR A 668 -19.08 6.34 -39.40
N ALA A 669 -18.81 7.59 -39.79
CA ALA A 669 -19.57 8.75 -39.36
C ALA A 669 -21.04 8.58 -39.77
N PRO A 670 -22.01 8.59 -38.81
CA PRO A 670 -23.44 8.51 -39.12
C PRO A 670 -23.90 9.73 -39.94
N ASN A 671 -24.97 9.59 -40.70
CA ASN A 671 -25.58 10.71 -41.39
C ASN A 671 -26.63 11.38 -40.50
N VAL A 672 -26.34 12.61 -40.07
CA VAL A 672 -27.26 13.43 -39.26
C VAL A 672 -27.72 14.70 -39.99
N ILE A 673 -27.40 14.84 -41.27
CA ILE A 673 -27.82 15.96 -42.06
C ILE A 673 -29.37 15.92 -42.21
N GLY A 674 -30.03 17.05 -41.96
CA GLY A 674 -31.47 17.17 -41.96
C GLY A 674 -32.17 16.86 -40.64
N MET A 675 -31.46 16.41 -39.63
CA MET A 675 -31.95 16.30 -38.25
C MET A 675 -31.85 17.67 -37.54
N THR A 676 -32.63 17.87 -36.48
CA THR A 676 -32.42 19.01 -35.60
C THR A 676 -31.11 18.82 -34.81
N MET A 677 -30.54 19.88 -34.28
CA MET A 677 -29.29 19.80 -33.49
C MET A 677 -29.45 18.86 -32.29
N ALA A 678 -30.61 18.90 -31.62
CA ALA A 678 -30.93 18.00 -30.50
C ALA A 678 -31.02 16.54 -30.94
N GLU A 679 -31.74 16.24 -32.02
CA GLU A 679 -31.86 14.89 -32.58
C GLU A 679 -30.50 14.35 -33.04
N ALA A 680 -29.71 15.18 -33.71
CA ALA A 680 -28.39 14.83 -34.21
C ALA A 680 -27.42 14.47 -33.08
N LYS A 681 -27.37 15.27 -32.00
CA LYS A 681 -26.55 14.97 -30.80
C LYS A 681 -26.97 13.64 -30.17
N SER A 682 -28.29 13.45 -29.93
CA SER A 682 -28.80 12.21 -29.35
C SER A 682 -28.48 11.00 -30.23
N HIS A 683 -28.66 11.12 -31.55
CA HIS A 683 -28.36 10.05 -32.48
C HIS A 683 -26.85 9.70 -32.52
N LEU A 684 -26.00 10.71 -32.47
CA LEU A 684 -24.54 10.50 -32.39
C LEU A 684 -24.13 9.83 -31.08
N GLU A 685 -24.67 10.29 -29.96
CA GLU A 685 -24.41 9.69 -28.64
C GLU A 685 -24.87 8.22 -28.59
N GLU A 686 -26.05 7.88 -29.15
CA GLU A 686 -26.50 6.50 -29.22
C GLU A 686 -25.60 5.60 -30.06
N GLN A 687 -24.85 6.18 -31.02
CA GLN A 687 -23.88 5.47 -31.85
C GLN A 687 -22.45 5.54 -31.31
N GLY A 688 -22.25 6.14 -30.12
CA GLY A 688 -20.93 6.27 -29.44
C GLY A 688 -20.06 7.40 -29.98
N PHE A 689 -20.62 8.43 -30.56
CA PHE A 689 -19.91 9.62 -31.06
C PHE A 689 -20.30 10.88 -30.26
N SER A 690 -19.46 11.89 -30.27
CA SER A 690 -19.79 13.19 -29.70
C SER A 690 -20.27 14.14 -30.83
N GLY A 691 -21.45 14.77 -30.63
CA GLY A 691 -21.96 15.82 -31.53
C GLY A 691 -21.62 17.21 -31.02
N THR A 692 -20.81 17.98 -31.73
CA THR A 692 -20.44 19.34 -31.35
C THR A 692 -21.03 20.36 -32.31
N VAL A 693 -21.88 21.25 -31.79
CA VAL A 693 -22.43 22.36 -32.58
C VAL A 693 -21.37 23.44 -32.76
N VAL A 694 -21.18 23.87 -34.01
CA VAL A 694 -20.22 24.96 -34.31
C VAL A 694 -21.01 26.20 -34.66
N GLY A 695 -20.81 27.28 -33.88
CA GLY A 695 -21.58 28.51 -33.98
C GLY A 695 -22.77 28.58 -33.01
N ASP A 696 -23.56 29.64 -33.12
CA ASP A 696 -24.74 29.89 -32.29
C ASP A 696 -26.00 29.28 -32.98
N ALA A 697 -26.21 27.98 -32.79
CA ALA A 697 -27.41 27.32 -33.32
C ALA A 697 -28.27 26.80 -32.14
N GLU A 698 -29.58 27.04 -32.22
CA GLU A 698 -30.56 26.53 -31.27
C GLU A 698 -30.84 25.04 -31.53
N ASP A 699 -31.33 24.33 -30.50
CA ASP A 699 -31.52 22.87 -30.54
C ASP A 699 -32.55 22.41 -31.62
N ASP A 700 -33.45 23.28 -32.10
CA ASP A 700 -34.41 23.00 -33.16
C ASP A 700 -33.87 23.37 -34.56
N ALA A 701 -32.72 23.99 -34.68
CA ALA A 701 -32.08 24.27 -35.96
C ALA A 701 -31.66 22.98 -36.67
N LEU A 702 -31.78 22.98 -38.01
CA LEU A 702 -31.43 21.82 -38.82
C LEU A 702 -29.92 21.75 -39.09
N VAL A 703 -29.34 20.56 -38.98
CA VAL A 703 -27.99 20.27 -39.45
C VAL A 703 -27.99 20.28 -40.97
N THR A 704 -27.29 21.22 -41.58
CA THR A 704 -27.13 21.29 -43.06
C THR A 704 -25.80 20.75 -43.54
N VAL A 705 -24.75 20.85 -42.69
CA VAL A 705 -23.42 20.29 -42.92
C VAL A 705 -22.93 19.59 -41.68
N GLN A 706 -22.31 18.43 -41.86
CA GLN A 706 -21.54 17.73 -40.79
C GLN A 706 -20.09 17.51 -41.23
N VAL A 707 -19.19 17.53 -40.30
CA VAL A 707 -17.75 17.21 -40.49
C VAL A 707 -17.28 16.26 -39.40
N PRO A 708 -16.80 15.06 -39.76
CA PRO A 708 -16.60 14.50 -41.10
C PRO A 708 -17.90 14.23 -41.88
N SER A 709 -17.80 14.13 -43.19
CA SER A 709 -18.94 13.81 -44.06
C SER A 709 -19.57 12.46 -43.72
N PRO A 710 -20.89 12.25 -43.97
CA PRO A 710 -21.54 10.95 -43.77
C PRO A 710 -20.77 9.83 -44.47
N GLY A 711 -20.55 8.71 -43.82
CA GLY A 711 -19.79 7.57 -44.34
C GLY A 711 -18.28 7.70 -44.30
N ALA A 712 -17.73 8.80 -43.80
CA ALA A 712 -16.27 8.92 -43.59
C ALA A 712 -15.80 8.03 -42.45
N SER A 713 -14.60 7.47 -42.55
CA SER A 713 -13.96 6.74 -41.46
C SER A 713 -13.40 7.71 -40.40
N ILE A 714 -13.82 7.55 -39.18
CA ILE A 714 -13.45 8.39 -38.03
C ILE A 714 -13.03 7.49 -36.85
N PRO A 715 -12.26 7.99 -35.88
CA PRO A 715 -12.01 7.27 -34.65
C PRO A 715 -13.34 6.91 -33.94
N LYS A 716 -13.41 5.76 -33.27
CA LYS A 716 -14.50 5.49 -32.34
C LYS A 716 -14.50 6.57 -31.25
N GLU A 717 -15.70 6.95 -30.81
CA GLU A 717 -15.90 8.07 -29.89
C GLU A 717 -15.44 9.43 -30.44
N GLY A 718 -15.15 9.47 -31.75
CA GLY A 718 -14.75 10.68 -32.44
C GLY A 718 -15.85 11.75 -32.44
N MET A 719 -15.46 12.98 -32.72
CA MET A 719 -16.34 14.13 -32.77
C MET A 719 -16.95 14.29 -34.15
N VAL A 720 -18.26 14.58 -34.22
CA VAL A 720 -18.92 15.07 -35.43
C VAL A 720 -19.32 16.53 -35.24
N ALA A 721 -18.68 17.44 -35.93
CA ALA A 721 -19.02 18.86 -35.92
C ALA A 721 -20.30 19.11 -36.77
N LEU A 722 -21.27 19.83 -36.20
CA LEU A 722 -22.59 20.09 -36.75
C LEU A 722 -22.72 21.57 -37.08
N TYR A 723 -23.17 21.88 -38.31
CA TYR A 723 -23.32 23.25 -38.79
C TYR A 723 -24.73 23.44 -39.36
N THR A 724 -25.26 24.65 -39.24
CA THR A 724 -26.55 25.08 -39.83
C THR A 724 -26.42 25.61 -41.26
N GLU A 725 -25.19 25.94 -41.68
CA GLU A 725 -24.84 26.41 -43.01
C GLU A 725 -23.41 26.01 -43.36
N GLU A 726 -23.00 26.12 -44.63
CA GLU A 726 -21.62 25.88 -45.01
C GLU A 726 -20.70 26.83 -44.26
N PRO A 727 -19.73 26.33 -43.50
CA PRO A 727 -18.85 27.20 -42.67
C PRO A 727 -18.04 28.16 -43.54
N ASP A 728 -17.90 29.40 -43.07
CA ASP A 728 -17.10 30.43 -43.73
C ASP A 728 -15.63 29.98 -43.71
N PRO A 729 -14.91 30.02 -44.83
CA PRO A 729 -13.47 29.71 -44.89
C PRO A 729 -12.60 30.51 -43.91
N GLU A 730 -13.06 31.66 -43.42
CA GLU A 730 -12.36 32.44 -42.38
C GLU A 730 -12.40 31.76 -40.99
N THR A 731 -13.36 30.86 -40.75
CA THR A 731 -13.51 30.09 -39.51
C THR A 731 -12.81 28.74 -39.55
N TYR A 732 -12.13 28.40 -40.64
CA TYR A 732 -11.38 27.18 -40.79
C TYR A 732 -10.19 27.18 -39.81
N VAL A 733 -9.85 26.00 -39.30
CA VAL A 733 -8.71 25.77 -38.41
C VAL A 733 -7.50 25.34 -39.23
N GLU A 734 -6.29 25.66 -38.73
CA GLU A 734 -5.06 25.26 -39.40
C GLU A 734 -4.61 23.90 -38.87
N VAL A 735 -4.28 22.98 -39.81
CA VAL A 735 -3.76 21.67 -39.49
C VAL A 735 -2.36 21.82 -38.92
N PRO A 736 -2.11 21.28 -37.69
CA PRO A 736 -0.75 21.32 -37.11
C PRO A 736 0.19 20.34 -37.82
N SER A 737 1.50 20.52 -37.61
CA SER A 737 2.49 19.50 -37.98
C SER A 737 2.39 18.35 -37.03
N PHE A 738 2.17 17.15 -37.55
CA PHE A 738 2.23 15.91 -36.81
C PHE A 738 3.54 15.16 -37.03
N ILE A 739 4.32 15.53 -38.03
CA ILE A 739 5.53 14.80 -38.42
C ILE A 739 6.58 14.83 -37.29
N GLY A 740 7.07 13.65 -36.92
CA GLY A 740 8.08 13.48 -35.90
C GLY A 740 7.54 13.41 -34.47
N TYR A 741 6.20 13.46 -34.29
CA TYR A 741 5.57 13.29 -32.99
C TYR A 741 4.99 11.88 -32.83
N ASP A 742 4.93 11.38 -31.58
CA ASP A 742 4.20 10.17 -31.21
C ASP A 742 2.69 10.39 -31.31
N ILE A 743 1.90 9.31 -31.20
CA ILE A 743 0.46 9.35 -31.40
C ILE A 743 -0.26 10.23 -30.37
N ASP A 744 0.20 10.21 -29.10
CA ASP A 744 -0.46 10.97 -28.05
C ASP A 744 -0.21 12.46 -28.21
N THR A 745 1.00 12.84 -28.59
CA THR A 745 1.31 14.22 -28.97
C THR A 745 0.49 14.63 -30.20
N CYS A 746 0.34 13.75 -31.20
CA CYS A 746 -0.50 14.03 -32.37
C CYS A 746 -1.98 14.25 -31.96
N ARG A 747 -2.52 13.40 -31.10
CA ARG A 747 -3.89 13.56 -30.58
C ARG A 747 -4.08 14.84 -29.78
N TYR A 748 -3.11 15.17 -28.94
CA TYR A 748 -3.11 16.41 -28.15
C TYR A 748 -3.09 17.64 -29.06
N LEU A 749 -2.19 17.69 -30.06
CA LEU A 749 -2.11 18.77 -31.03
C LEU A 749 -3.38 18.89 -31.87
N ALA A 750 -3.96 17.76 -32.27
CA ALA A 750 -5.22 17.70 -33.00
C ALA A 750 -6.38 18.28 -32.17
N GLY A 751 -6.45 17.93 -30.88
CA GLY A 751 -7.44 18.48 -29.95
C GLY A 751 -7.32 19.98 -29.79
N LEU A 752 -6.10 20.51 -29.72
CA LEU A 752 -5.85 21.95 -29.66
C LEU A 752 -6.25 22.69 -30.95
N ALA A 753 -6.17 22.01 -32.10
CA ALA A 753 -6.50 22.56 -33.40
C ALA A 753 -7.94 22.25 -33.85
N ASP A 754 -8.76 21.65 -32.99
CA ASP A 754 -10.14 21.19 -33.31
C ASP A 754 -10.22 20.29 -34.56
N VAL A 755 -9.23 19.45 -34.78
CA VAL A 755 -9.19 18.38 -35.78
C VAL A 755 -9.07 17.02 -35.11
N GLN A 756 -9.18 15.95 -35.91
CA GLN A 756 -9.08 14.57 -35.42
C GLN A 756 -7.93 13.85 -36.12
N VAL A 757 -7.26 12.96 -35.42
CA VAL A 757 -6.24 12.09 -36.00
C VAL A 757 -6.79 10.70 -36.22
N LEU A 758 -6.63 10.17 -37.42
CA LEU A 758 -6.88 8.78 -37.77
C LEU A 758 -5.55 8.15 -38.24
N VAL A 759 -5.07 7.18 -37.52
CA VAL A 759 -3.88 6.45 -37.89
C VAL A 759 -4.17 5.52 -39.07
N VAL A 760 -3.26 5.46 -40.03
CA VAL A 760 -3.33 4.64 -41.24
C VAL A 760 -2.07 3.82 -41.40
N GLY A 761 -2.22 2.50 -41.63
CA GLY A 761 -1.08 1.59 -41.85
C GLY A 761 -0.77 0.68 -40.67
N ASP A 762 0.38 0.00 -40.69
CA ASP A 762 0.74 -1.13 -39.83
C ASP A 762 1.19 -0.73 -38.42
N GLY A 763 0.75 0.37 -37.90
CA GLY A 763 1.02 0.71 -36.50
C GLY A 763 1.35 2.17 -36.25
N ASP A 764 1.18 2.55 -35.03
CA ASP A 764 1.44 3.86 -34.44
C ASP A 764 2.65 3.85 -33.51
N SER A 765 3.41 2.76 -33.48
CA SER A 765 4.65 2.71 -32.74
C SER A 765 5.73 3.51 -33.47
N GLY A 766 6.18 4.56 -32.82
CA GLY A 766 7.22 5.45 -33.34
C GLY A 766 6.69 6.85 -33.59
N TYR A 767 7.20 7.48 -34.64
CA TYR A 767 6.91 8.88 -34.95
C TYR A 767 6.12 8.99 -36.23
N ALA A 768 5.21 9.96 -36.31
CA ALA A 768 4.45 10.28 -37.50
C ALA A 768 5.41 10.61 -38.66
N GLN A 769 5.33 9.82 -39.74
CA GLN A 769 6.16 9.98 -40.94
C GLN A 769 5.49 10.84 -41.97
N SER A 770 4.17 10.70 -42.11
CA SER A 770 3.42 11.47 -43.10
C SER A 770 2.01 11.78 -42.58
N GLN A 771 1.46 12.90 -43.04
CA GLN A 771 0.07 13.28 -42.85
C GLN A 771 -0.52 13.58 -44.24
N ASP A 772 -1.81 13.22 -44.43
CA ASP A 772 -2.49 13.36 -45.72
C ASP A 772 -2.85 14.83 -46.04
N ILE A 773 -3.01 15.66 -45.03
CA ILE A 773 -3.27 17.08 -45.16
C ILE A 773 -2.05 17.82 -44.56
N ALA A 774 -1.41 18.66 -45.38
CA ALA A 774 -0.18 19.33 -45.01
C ALA A 774 -0.40 20.35 -43.86
N GLU A 775 0.62 20.55 -43.02
CA GLU A 775 0.70 21.59 -42.01
C GLU A 775 0.35 22.96 -42.58
N GLY A 776 -0.37 23.77 -41.81
CA GLY A 776 -0.84 25.10 -42.21
C GLY A 776 -2.03 25.10 -43.19
N THR A 777 -2.47 23.92 -43.65
CA THR A 777 -3.67 23.83 -44.50
C THR A 777 -4.89 24.19 -43.64
N LYS A 778 -5.73 25.08 -44.18
CA LYS A 778 -6.98 25.41 -43.53
C LYS A 778 -8.05 24.38 -43.86
N VAL A 779 -8.64 23.78 -42.83
CA VAL A 779 -9.68 22.74 -42.90
C VAL A 779 -10.86 23.11 -42.03
N LYS A 780 -12.00 22.52 -42.28
CA LYS A 780 -13.18 22.66 -41.42
C LYS A 780 -12.88 22.02 -40.02
N ARG A 781 -13.36 22.64 -38.97
CA ARG A 781 -13.30 22.09 -37.62
C ARG A 781 -13.92 20.70 -37.60
N GLY A 782 -13.29 19.74 -36.91
CA GLY A 782 -13.72 18.33 -36.89
C GLY A 782 -13.18 17.49 -38.06
N SER A 783 -12.38 18.06 -38.98
CA SER A 783 -11.74 17.32 -40.09
C SER A 783 -10.81 16.23 -39.56
N VAL A 784 -10.81 15.09 -40.25
CA VAL A 784 -9.93 13.95 -39.92
C VAL A 784 -8.66 14.04 -40.76
N ILE A 785 -7.53 14.03 -40.05
CA ILE A 785 -6.18 14.00 -40.67
C ILE A 785 -5.66 12.58 -40.55
N ARG A 786 -5.32 11.96 -41.69
CA ARG A 786 -4.75 10.62 -41.70
C ARG A 786 -3.24 10.71 -41.56
N ILE A 787 -2.70 9.98 -40.55
CA ILE A 787 -1.28 9.98 -40.24
C ILE A 787 -0.75 8.57 -40.35
N SER A 788 0.39 8.38 -41.01
CA SER A 788 1.12 7.13 -40.98
C SER A 788 2.37 7.24 -40.09
N PHE A 789 2.67 6.19 -39.35
CA PHE A 789 3.79 6.10 -38.40
C PHE A 789 4.85 5.13 -38.92
N VAL A 790 6.09 5.31 -38.43
CA VAL A 790 7.21 4.39 -38.72
C VAL A 790 7.80 3.96 -37.38
N SER A 791 7.99 2.65 -37.23
CA SER A 791 8.65 2.10 -36.05
C SER A 791 10.09 2.61 -35.94
N SER A 792 10.54 2.90 -34.70
CA SER A 792 11.83 3.52 -34.37
C SER A 792 13.10 2.74 -34.75
N GLY A 793 12.98 1.66 -35.53
CA GLY A 793 14.10 0.85 -36.04
C GLY A 793 14.77 1.37 -37.35
N GLY A 794 14.34 2.50 -37.93
CA GLY A 794 14.75 2.90 -39.26
C GLY A 794 15.20 4.34 -39.50
N VAL A 795 15.36 5.16 -38.48
CA VAL A 795 15.84 6.54 -38.69
C VAL A 795 17.30 6.64 -38.28
N GLU A 796 18.23 6.39 -39.23
CA GLU A 796 19.53 7.03 -39.18
C GLU A 796 19.30 8.55 -39.21
N ALA A 797 19.70 9.25 -38.15
CA ALA A 797 19.71 10.70 -38.12
C ALA A 797 20.32 11.27 -39.40
N ALA A 798 19.50 11.97 -40.18
CA ALA A 798 20.00 12.78 -41.29
C ALA A 798 20.91 13.86 -40.70
N GLY A 799 22.18 13.54 -40.57
CA GLY A 799 23.22 14.45 -40.12
C GLY A 799 23.27 15.66 -41.02
N ASN A 800 23.15 16.80 -40.40
CA ASN A 800 23.36 18.12 -40.94
C ASN A 800 24.79 18.19 -41.52
N THR A 801 24.99 17.84 -42.79
CA THR A 801 26.23 18.14 -43.48
C THR A 801 26.18 19.60 -43.92
N SER A 802 26.59 20.47 -43.01
CA SER A 802 27.12 21.78 -43.46
C SER A 802 28.47 21.60 -44.10
N THR A 803 28.52 21.59 -45.42
CA THR A 803 29.70 21.79 -46.19
C THR A 803 30.27 23.18 -45.90
N ASN A 804 31.37 23.26 -45.17
CA ASN A 804 32.30 24.39 -45.31
C ASN A 804 33.42 23.92 -46.26
N SER A 805 33.32 24.41 -47.49
CA SER A 805 34.47 24.61 -48.36
C SER A 805 35.16 25.87 -47.88
N GLU A 806 36.45 25.78 -47.51
CA GLU A 806 37.49 26.73 -47.98
C GLU A 806 38.82 26.50 -47.26
N GLU A 807 39.84 26.29 -48.00
CA GLU A 807 41.30 26.41 -47.84
C GLU A 807 42.01 25.47 -46.88
#